data_bec5f3e3788dfa9e8b1e796c6ed9c56c
#
_entry.id   bec5f3e3788dfa9e8b1e796c6ed9c56c
#
_cell.length_a   1.000
_cell.length_b   1.000
_cell.length_c   1.000
_cell.angle_alpha   90.00
_cell.angle_beta   90.00
_cell.angle_gamma   90.00
#
_symmetry.space_group_name_H-M   'P 1'
#
loop_
_entity.id
_entity.type
_entity.pdbx_description
1 polymer ?
#
loop_
_entity_poly.entity_id
_entity_poly.type
_entity_poly.pdbx_seq_one_letter_code
_entity_poly.pdbx_strand_id
1 'polypeptide(L)'
;GIDLHLVSLGSLIVSLGLLVDDAIIVIEMMQVKLEEGMDRMAAAEAAYKGCAKPMLAGTLITAAGFIPVGLAQGQTAEYTSSFFWVIGSTLLISWLASIFVSPVLGYKFIRVKSKEERAKEKKKGIKEKIGEKSYQIFDRLIKGSIRYRKSVIVGTFALFAVTMMCLPSVNQEFFPNSKRPEIILDVNLPSGASIEETKRVMAGIADNLYGDKRIESFSTYVGDSAPRFILLFDPSAPEDGHGQMIIVTTGNDVRDDVRSELDQFIADKYPDARAHTRLITTGPPSDYPVMFRLIGEDNKKTAELAGKALDIMRKNPDIVNASLDWPEEMPSIKLKINQDRVRELGIDNYAVSLDLYSKLSGYKVAESYQGDQLVPISFKLEGKNAAQLPDLSSMPVHVGNGRYVPLGQFADISYENEISTIWRRDLKPTITLRADCKDGVMADSLMQELYNDDFASFKASLPDGYTLEKDGSAEWSDKSMKYIFQAVPIMIFFVLMVLIFELGTIPKLIIAIVTGPFGLIGAILTLLITRQPIGFVAIIGMIALSGMVIRNSIILLDQIRQHLEAGLTPYDAVVKSAVLRFRPIMLSSVTDVLGFVPLITNPFWRPLAVSFVGGLLLATAIGLLFVPALYSQIYGVKIPKGEK
;
A
#
# COMPACT_ATOMS: atom_id res chain seq x y z
N GLY A 1 4.72 -13.84 19.59
CA GLY A 1 3.48 -14.19 18.91
C GLY A 1 3.17 -13.16 17.82
N ILE A 2 2.26 -13.48 16.94
CA ILE A 2 1.75 -12.56 15.92
C ILE A 2 0.38 -12.11 16.39
N ASP A 3 0.15 -10.81 16.42
CA ASP A 3 -1.13 -10.25 16.83
C ASP A 3 -2.20 -10.46 15.75
N LEU A 4 -3.45 -10.57 16.18
CA LEU A 4 -4.59 -10.73 15.29
C LEU A 4 -5.05 -9.35 14.81
N HIS A 5 -4.60 -8.95 13.61
CA HIS A 5 -4.94 -7.69 12.97
C HIS A 5 -5.34 -7.90 11.50
N LEU A 6 -5.77 -6.83 10.82
CA LEU A 6 -6.30 -6.90 9.44
C LEU A 6 -5.37 -7.65 8.48
N VAL A 7 -4.04 -7.42 8.58
CA VAL A 7 -3.06 -8.04 7.68
C VAL A 7 -2.88 -9.52 8.01
N SER A 8 -2.77 -9.91 9.29
CA SER A 8 -2.64 -11.32 9.68
C SER A 8 -3.89 -12.14 9.35
N LEU A 9 -5.09 -11.55 9.54
CA LEU A 9 -6.35 -12.18 9.12
C LEU A 9 -6.43 -12.34 7.58
N GLY A 10 -6.08 -11.30 6.84
CA GLY A 10 -6.02 -11.37 5.38
C GLY A 10 -5.02 -12.41 4.90
N SER A 11 -3.86 -12.52 5.57
CA SER A 11 -2.86 -13.56 5.27
C SER A 11 -3.39 -14.98 5.48
N LEU A 12 -4.22 -15.19 6.52
CA LEU A 12 -4.90 -16.47 6.73
C LEU A 12 -5.89 -16.78 5.60
N ILE A 13 -6.65 -15.78 5.13
CA ILE A 13 -7.58 -15.96 4.01
C ILE A 13 -6.81 -16.27 2.71
N VAL A 14 -5.73 -15.55 2.43
CA VAL A 14 -4.82 -15.83 1.30
C VAL A 14 -4.28 -17.25 1.39
N SER A 15 -3.79 -17.66 2.56
CA SER A 15 -3.22 -18.99 2.75
C SER A 15 -4.26 -20.09 2.63
N LEU A 16 -5.53 -19.83 2.95
CA LEU A 16 -6.61 -20.81 2.83
C LEU A 16 -6.80 -21.29 1.38
N GLY A 17 -6.72 -20.39 0.41
CA GLY A 17 -6.71 -20.77 -1.02
C GLY A 17 -5.54 -21.69 -1.34
N LEU A 18 -4.33 -21.32 -0.92
CA LEU A 18 -3.09 -22.02 -1.21
C LEU A 18 -2.92 -23.35 -0.46
N LEU A 19 -3.64 -23.55 0.66
CA LEU A 19 -3.59 -24.74 1.51
C LEU A 19 -4.08 -26.01 0.82
N VAL A 20 -5.08 -25.89 -0.04
CA VAL A 20 -5.78 -27.04 -0.62
C VAL A 20 -4.96 -27.73 -1.70
N ASP A 21 -4.03 -27.04 -2.32
CA ASP A 21 -3.22 -27.50 -3.46
C ASP A 21 -2.49 -28.80 -3.19
N ASP A 22 -1.79 -28.89 -2.08
CA ASP A 22 -0.99 -30.06 -1.72
C ASP A 22 -1.88 -31.30 -1.49
N ALA A 23 -3.02 -31.12 -0.84
CA ALA A 23 -3.98 -32.18 -0.62
C ALA A 23 -4.60 -32.69 -1.93
N ILE A 24 -4.92 -31.78 -2.88
CA ILE A 24 -5.44 -32.15 -4.20
C ILE A 24 -4.45 -33.06 -4.93
N ILE A 25 -3.16 -32.67 -4.97
CA ILE A 25 -2.11 -33.43 -5.66
C ILE A 25 -1.98 -34.85 -5.10
N VAL A 26 -1.95 -34.99 -3.77
CA VAL A 26 -1.81 -36.31 -3.10
C VAL A 26 -3.02 -37.19 -3.37
N ILE A 27 -4.23 -36.67 -3.21
CA ILE A 27 -5.48 -37.41 -3.41
C ILE A 27 -5.64 -37.86 -4.87
N GLU A 28 -5.29 -36.98 -5.81
CA GLU A 28 -5.40 -37.30 -7.23
C GLU A 28 -4.35 -38.34 -7.66
N MET A 29 -3.10 -38.26 -7.18
CA MET A 29 -2.10 -39.29 -7.41
C MET A 29 -2.56 -40.62 -6.85
N MET A 30 -3.11 -40.63 -5.64
CA MET A 30 -3.68 -41.84 -5.03
C MET A 30 -4.83 -42.40 -5.87
N GLN A 31 -5.72 -41.53 -6.38
CA GLN A 31 -6.82 -41.97 -7.24
C GLN A 31 -6.32 -42.60 -8.54
N VAL A 32 -5.32 -41.97 -9.20
CA VAL A 32 -4.71 -42.53 -10.42
C VAL A 32 -4.13 -43.91 -10.16
N LYS A 33 -3.41 -44.09 -9.06
CA LYS A 33 -2.81 -45.39 -8.71
C LYS A 33 -3.84 -46.45 -8.39
N LEU A 34 -4.95 -46.06 -7.75
CA LEU A 34 -6.10 -46.99 -7.54
C LEU A 34 -6.78 -47.34 -8.87
N GLU A 35 -6.88 -46.42 -9.81
CA GLU A 35 -7.44 -46.68 -11.16
C GLU A 35 -6.53 -47.58 -12.01
N GLU A 36 -5.22 -47.55 -11.77
CA GLU A 36 -4.23 -48.45 -12.35
C GLU A 36 -4.35 -49.88 -11.75
N GLY A 37 -5.12 -50.06 -10.67
CA GLY A 37 -5.38 -51.37 -10.04
C GLY A 37 -4.50 -51.68 -8.83
N MET A 38 -3.79 -50.69 -8.28
CA MET A 38 -3.03 -50.86 -7.04
C MET A 38 -3.97 -51.03 -5.84
N ASP A 39 -3.52 -51.77 -4.83
CA ASP A 39 -4.18 -51.81 -3.53
C ASP A 39 -4.16 -50.43 -2.85
N ARG A 40 -5.15 -50.19 -1.98
CA ARG A 40 -5.31 -48.88 -1.32
C ARG A 40 -4.09 -48.43 -0.52
N MET A 41 -3.43 -49.37 0.17
CA MET A 41 -2.25 -49.08 0.95
C MET A 41 -1.05 -48.79 0.04
N ALA A 42 -0.87 -49.61 -1.00
CA ALA A 42 0.16 -49.42 -2.01
C ALA A 42 -0.03 -48.09 -2.78
N ALA A 43 -1.28 -47.72 -3.08
CA ALA A 43 -1.60 -46.45 -3.73
C ALA A 43 -1.29 -45.22 -2.84
N ALA A 44 -1.56 -45.31 -1.53
CA ALA A 44 -1.22 -44.28 -0.56
C ALA A 44 0.31 -44.13 -0.41
N GLU A 45 1.04 -45.23 -0.34
CA GLU A 45 2.51 -45.23 -0.29
C GLU A 45 3.13 -44.67 -1.58
N ALA A 46 2.60 -45.04 -2.73
CA ALA A 46 3.04 -44.53 -4.03
C ALA A 46 2.78 -43.02 -4.16
N ALA A 47 1.63 -42.50 -3.67
CA ALA A 47 1.34 -41.08 -3.64
C ALA A 47 2.31 -40.32 -2.73
N TYR A 48 2.61 -40.84 -1.54
CA TYR A 48 3.63 -40.29 -0.65
C TYR A 48 5.00 -40.22 -1.34
N LYS A 49 5.51 -41.35 -1.83
CA LYS A 49 6.85 -41.43 -2.45
C LYS A 49 6.98 -40.53 -3.70
N GLY A 50 5.91 -40.42 -4.49
CA GLY A 50 5.92 -39.68 -5.73
C GLY A 50 5.70 -38.17 -5.58
N CYS A 51 5.01 -37.73 -4.53
CA CYS A 51 4.60 -36.32 -4.42
C CYS A 51 5.30 -35.53 -3.29
N ALA A 52 5.73 -36.21 -2.20
CA ALA A 52 6.18 -35.51 -0.99
C ALA A 52 7.31 -34.53 -1.24
N LYS A 53 8.34 -34.94 -1.98
CA LYS A 53 9.53 -34.10 -2.24
C LYS A 53 9.25 -32.95 -3.21
N PRO A 54 8.64 -33.17 -4.41
CA PRO A 54 8.30 -32.07 -5.32
C PRO A 54 7.31 -31.07 -4.71
N MET A 55 6.38 -31.53 -3.88
CA MET A 55 5.44 -30.66 -3.18
C MET A 55 6.15 -29.78 -2.15
N LEU A 56 7.09 -30.33 -1.36
CA LEU A 56 7.88 -29.53 -0.42
C LEU A 56 8.65 -28.43 -1.14
N ALA A 57 9.31 -28.77 -2.24
CA ALA A 57 10.01 -27.78 -3.05
C ALA A 57 9.06 -26.67 -3.55
N GLY A 58 7.90 -27.06 -4.07
CA GLY A 58 6.87 -26.10 -4.50
C GLY A 58 6.37 -25.22 -3.36
N THR A 59 6.10 -25.80 -2.19
CA THR A 59 5.65 -25.09 -1.00
C THR A 59 6.71 -24.11 -0.50
N LEU A 60 7.98 -24.52 -0.45
CA LEU A 60 9.09 -23.65 -0.07
C LEU A 60 9.28 -22.49 -1.06
N ILE A 61 9.12 -22.72 -2.36
CA ILE A 61 9.22 -21.67 -3.38
C ILE A 61 8.05 -20.69 -3.29
N THR A 62 6.83 -21.20 -3.04
CA THR A 62 5.66 -20.33 -2.82
C THR A 62 5.84 -19.48 -1.57
N ALA A 63 6.30 -20.06 -0.46
CA ALA A 63 6.61 -19.32 0.76
C ALA A 63 7.75 -18.31 0.54
N ALA A 64 8.76 -18.68 -0.25
CA ALA A 64 9.87 -17.79 -0.61
C ALA A 64 9.41 -16.55 -1.37
N GLY A 65 8.33 -16.62 -2.15
CA GLY A 65 7.72 -15.46 -2.80
C GLY A 65 7.33 -14.33 -1.83
N PHE A 66 7.14 -14.66 -0.55
CA PHE A 66 6.81 -13.67 0.49
C PHE A 66 8.04 -13.21 1.30
N ILE A 67 9.25 -13.74 1.05
CA ILE A 67 10.50 -13.33 1.73
C ILE A 67 10.74 -11.81 1.63
N PRO A 68 10.54 -11.15 0.48
CA PRO A 68 10.79 -9.71 0.37
C PRO A 68 9.97 -8.88 1.35
N VAL A 69 8.75 -9.30 1.64
CA VAL A 69 7.87 -8.63 2.62
C VAL A 69 8.29 -8.96 4.06
N GLY A 70 8.69 -10.20 4.31
CA GLY A 70 9.12 -10.64 5.64
C GLY A 70 10.45 -10.04 6.10
N LEU A 71 11.33 -9.68 5.17
CA LEU A 71 12.65 -9.08 5.42
C LEU A 71 12.70 -7.57 5.15
N ALA A 72 11.61 -6.97 4.64
CA ALA A 72 11.55 -5.53 4.45
C ALA A 72 11.74 -4.79 5.79
N GLN A 73 12.22 -3.55 5.72
CA GLN A 73 12.44 -2.68 6.87
C GLN A 73 11.48 -1.47 6.81
N GLY A 74 11.39 -0.73 7.91
CA GLY A 74 10.56 0.47 8.00
C GLY A 74 9.15 0.22 8.52
N GLN A 75 8.39 1.28 8.71
CA GLN A 75 7.06 1.25 9.36
C GLN A 75 6.07 0.32 8.68
N THR A 76 6.04 0.32 7.33
CA THR A 76 5.14 -0.56 6.57
C THR A 76 5.46 -2.04 6.81
N ALA A 77 6.74 -2.37 7.02
CA ALA A 77 7.17 -3.73 7.26
C ALA A 77 6.75 -4.26 8.65
N GLU A 78 6.61 -3.39 9.64
CA GLU A 78 6.22 -3.81 10.99
C GLU A 78 4.89 -4.55 11.01
N TYR A 79 3.89 -4.08 10.27
CA TYR A 79 2.59 -4.75 10.20
C TYR A 79 2.47 -5.72 9.00
N THR A 80 3.23 -5.54 7.94
CA THR A 80 3.17 -6.44 6.78
C THR A 80 4.08 -7.66 6.88
N SER A 81 5.09 -7.66 7.75
CA SER A 81 5.95 -8.82 7.98
C SER A 81 5.19 -10.06 8.45
N SER A 82 4.06 -9.86 9.14
CA SER A 82 3.14 -10.93 9.53
C SER A 82 2.65 -11.77 8.33
N PHE A 83 2.60 -11.17 7.14
CA PHE A 83 2.23 -11.84 5.90
C PHE A 83 3.12 -13.04 5.62
N PHE A 84 4.44 -12.83 5.66
CA PHE A 84 5.41 -13.89 5.43
C PHE A 84 5.32 -15.02 6.47
N TRP A 85 5.27 -14.64 7.75
CA TRP A 85 5.26 -15.63 8.83
C TRP A 85 3.97 -16.45 8.85
N VAL A 86 2.82 -15.81 8.65
CA VAL A 86 1.52 -16.49 8.64
C VAL A 86 1.43 -17.43 7.43
N ILE A 87 1.68 -16.93 6.22
CA ILE A 87 1.57 -17.76 5.01
C ILE A 87 2.62 -18.85 5.02
N GLY A 88 3.87 -18.54 5.33
CA GLY A 88 4.96 -19.51 5.35
C GLY A 88 4.71 -20.65 6.33
N SER A 89 4.32 -20.35 7.57
CA SER A 89 3.99 -21.39 8.57
C SER A 89 2.78 -22.21 8.16
N THR A 90 1.73 -21.56 7.65
CA THR A 90 0.49 -22.24 7.22
C THR A 90 0.74 -23.18 6.06
N LEU A 91 1.53 -22.76 5.06
CA LEU A 91 1.90 -23.62 3.93
C LEU A 91 2.73 -24.84 4.36
N LEU A 92 3.69 -24.68 5.28
CA LEU A 92 4.48 -25.79 5.80
C LEU A 92 3.61 -26.79 6.58
N ILE A 93 2.70 -26.29 7.41
CA ILE A 93 1.74 -27.14 8.14
C ILE A 93 0.81 -27.87 7.16
N SER A 94 0.36 -27.18 6.09
CA SER A 94 -0.45 -27.79 5.04
C SER A 94 0.28 -28.95 4.34
N TRP A 95 1.55 -28.74 3.98
CA TRP A 95 2.34 -29.80 3.39
C TRP A 95 2.43 -31.01 4.31
N LEU A 96 2.69 -30.83 5.61
CA LEU A 96 2.69 -31.91 6.59
C LEU A 96 1.31 -32.62 6.65
N ALA A 97 0.23 -31.84 6.74
CA ALA A 97 -1.12 -32.38 6.77
C ALA A 97 -1.45 -33.18 5.48
N SER A 98 -1.02 -32.66 4.32
CA SER A 98 -1.26 -33.29 3.03
C SER A 98 -0.52 -34.61 2.88
N ILE A 99 0.65 -34.76 3.48
CA ILE A 99 1.43 -36.00 3.43
C ILE A 99 0.91 -37.06 4.41
N PHE A 100 0.52 -36.65 5.61
CA PHE A 100 0.13 -37.60 6.66
C PHE A 100 -1.38 -37.85 6.71
N VAL A 101 -2.19 -36.80 6.61
CA VAL A 101 -3.65 -36.89 6.80
C VAL A 101 -4.37 -37.22 5.50
N SER A 102 -3.99 -36.58 4.38
CA SER A 102 -4.72 -36.81 3.11
C SER A 102 -4.68 -38.26 2.61
N PRO A 103 -3.54 -38.99 2.66
CA PRO A 103 -3.55 -40.41 2.27
C PRO A 103 -4.43 -41.30 3.18
N VAL A 104 -4.49 -41.01 4.48
CA VAL A 104 -5.36 -41.74 5.42
C VAL A 104 -6.83 -41.49 5.10
N LEU A 105 -7.21 -40.25 4.83
CA LEU A 105 -8.56 -39.90 4.39
C LEU A 105 -8.87 -40.52 3.02
N GLY A 106 -7.91 -40.47 2.09
CA GLY A 106 -8.03 -41.15 0.79
C GLY A 106 -8.23 -42.63 0.89
N TYR A 107 -7.46 -43.31 1.74
CA TYR A 107 -7.63 -44.74 2.02
C TYR A 107 -9.05 -45.09 2.50
N LYS A 108 -9.61 -44.23 3.36
CA LYS A 108 -10.93 -44.47 3.97
C LYS A 108 -12.09 -44.06 3.05
N PHE A 109 -11.98 -42.96 2.32
CA PHE A 109 -13.11 -42.36 1.62
C PHE A 109 -13.09 -42.52 0.10
N ILE A 110 -11.93 -42.76 -0.55
CA ILE A 110 -11.90 -42.92 -2.00
C ILE A 110 -12.55 -44.23 -2.39
N ARG A 111 -13.60 -44.14 -3.20
CA ARG A 111 -14.24 -45.29 -3.84
C ARG A 111 -13.92 -45.23 -5.33
N VAL A 112 -13.15 -46.21 -5.81
CA VAL A 112 -12.89 -46.39 -7.24
C VAL A 112 -13.82 -47.45 -7.76
N LYS A 113 -14.57 -47.17 -8.81
CA LYS A 113 -15.41 -48.12 -9.50
C LYS A 113 -14.50 -49.18 -10.17
N SER A 114 -14.83 -50.48 -10.01
CA SER A 114 -14.08 -51.52 -10.66
C SER A 114 -14.17 -51.44 -12.19
N LYS A 115 -13.21 -52.03 -12.90
CA LYS A 115 -13.25 -52.08 -14.39
C LYS A 115 -14.55 -52.66 -14.92
N GLU A 116 -15.16 -53.61 -14.19
CA GLU A 116 -16.43 -54.22 -14.52
C GLU A 116 -17.63 -53.32 -14.31
N GLU A 117 -17.62 -52.48 -13.26
CA GLU A 117 -18.67 -51.47 -12.99
C GLU A 117 -18.63 -50.35 -14.02
N ARG A 118 -17.43 -49.92 -14.45
CA ARG A 118 -17.26 -48.92 -15.54
C ARG A 118 -17.74 -49.46 -16.89
N ALA A 119 -17.55 -50.77 -17.17
CA ALA A 119 -17.99 -51.37 -18.41
C ALA A 119 -19.53 -51.55 -18.48
N LYS A 120 -20.21 -51.62 -17.35
CA LYS A 120 -21.68 -51.75 -17.25
C LYS A 120 -22.42 -50.40 -17.38
N GLU A 121 -21.77 -49.28 -17.18
CA GLU A 121 -22.38 -47.95 -17.32
C GLU A 121 -22.52 -47.57 -18.82
N LYS A 122 -23.60 -47.97 -19.45
CA LYS A 122 -23.91 -47.71 -20.89
C LYS A 122 -24.25 -46.26 -21.23
N LYS A 123 -24.42 -45.34 -20.27
CA LYS A 123 -24.69 -43.92 -20.54
C LYS A 123 -23.70 -43.06 -19.78
N LYS A 124 -22.71 -42.50 -20.50
CA LYS A 124 -21.84 -41.45 -19.98
C LYS A 124 -22.69 -40.22 -19.63
N GLY A 125 -22.62 -39.77 -18.38
CA GLY A 125 -23.29 -38.55 -17.94
C GLY A 125 -22.77 -37.30 -18.67
N ILE A 126 -23.55 -36.22 -18.67
CA ILE A 126 -23.16 -34.97 -19.31
C ILE A 126 -21.79 -34.46 -18.80
N LYS A 127 -21.51 -34.65 -17.49
CA LYS A 127 -20.23 -34.29 -16.87
C LYS A 127 -19.04 -35.07 -17.44
N GLU A 128 -19.21 -36.38 -17.69
CA GLU A 128 -18.15 -37.20 -18.29
C GLU A 128 -17.88 -36.84 -19.76
N LYS A 129 -18.93 -36.51 -20.53
CA LYS A 129 -18.80 -36.05 -21.93
C LYS A 129 -18.08 -34.70 -22.01
N ILE A 130 -18.38 -33.76 -21.11
CA ILE A 130 -17.68 -32.47 -21.04
C ILE A 130 -16.21 -32.68 -20.67
N GLY A 131 -15.92 -33.52 -19.67
CA GLY A 131 -14.56 -33.85 -19.26
C GLY A 131 -13.76 -34.46 -20.40
N GLU A 132 -14.27 -35.49 -21.10
CA GLU A 132 -13.59 -36.13 -22.25
C GLU A 132 -13.32 -35.11 -23.38
N LYS A 133 -14.30 -34.26 -23.69
CA LYS A 133 -14.14 -33.26 -24.74
C LYS A 133 -13.06 -32.22 -24.35
N SER A 134 -13.00 -31.82 -23.09
CA SER A 134 -11.96 -30.91 -22.58
C SER A 134 -10.56 -31.53 -22.69
N TYR A 135 -10.42 -32.79 -22.31
CA TYR A 135 -9.17 -33.55 -22.46
C TYR A 135 -8.73 -33.69 -23.93
N GLN A 136 -9.66 -33.97 -24.85
CA GLN A 136 -9.35 -34.06 -26.27
C GLN A 136 -8.92 -32.73 -26.88
N ILE A 137 -9.57 -31.63 -26.47
CA ILE A 137 -9.18 -30.28 -26.91
C ILE A 137 -7.77 -29.96 -26.39
N PHE A 138 -7.53 -30.23 -25.11
CA PHE A 138 -6.24 -29.96 -24.49
C PHE A 138 -5.11 -30.79 -25.07
N ASP A 139 -5.32 -32.09 -25.35
CA ASP A 139 -4.35 -32.96 -26.04
C ASP A 139 -3.95 -32.38 -27.42
N ARG A 140 -4.94 -31.90 -28.19
CA ARG A 140 -4.66 -31.23 -29.47
C ARG A 140 -3.86 -29.95 -29.28
N LEU A 141 -4.17 -29.13 -28.26
CA LEU A 141 -3.44 -27.91 -27.97
C LEU A 141 -1.99 -28.19 -27.59
N ILE A 142 -1.74 -29.22 -26.76
CA ILE A 142 -0.38 -29.62 -26.38
C ILE A 142 0.41 -30.13 -27.57
N LYS A 143 -0.16 -31.00 -28.39
CA LYS A 143 0.48 -31.47 -29.63
C LYS A 143 0.77 -30.30 -30.57
N GLY A 144 -0.15 -29.36 -30.69
CA GLY A 144 0.03 -28.11 -31.44
C GLY A 144 1.15 -27.24 -30.87
N SER A 145 1.23 -27.09 -29.54
CA SER A 145 2.27 -26.29 -28.89
C SER A 145 3.68 -26.88 -29.09
N ILE A 146 3.81 -28.19 -29.07
CA ILE A 146 5.09 -28.88 -29.36
C ILE A 146 5.44 -28.76 -30.85
N ARG A 147 4.45 -28.84 -31.74
CA ARG A 147 4.64 -28.70 -33.18
C ARG A 147 5.10 -27.28 -33.56
N TYR A 148 4.43 -26.27 -33.04
CA TYR A 148 4.74 -24.85 -33.29
C TYR A 148 5.53 -24.21 -32.12
N ARG A 149 6.41 -24.99 -31.45
CA ARG A 149 7.11 -24.59 -30.23
C ARG A 149 7.81 -23.24 -30.31
N LYS A 150 8.44 -22.91 -31.44
CA LYS A 150 9.11 -21.62 -31.62
C LYS A 150 8.11 -20.44 -31.59
N SER A 151 6.96 -20.62 -32.30
CA SER A 151 5.90 -19.58 -32.29
C SER A 151 5.26 -19.40 -30.94
N VAL A 152 5.05 -20.49 -30.18
CA VAL A 152 4.52 -20.41 -28.81
C VAL A 152 5.50 -19.66 -27.91
N ILE A 153 6.79 -20.00 -27.96
CA ILE A 153 7.82 -19.33 -27.16
C ILE A 153 7.89 -17.84 -27.51
N VAL A 154 8.05 -17.51 -28.79
CA VAL A 154 8.15 -16.12 -29.24
C VAL A 154 6.86 -15.35 -28.93
N GLY A 155 5.69 -15.94 -29.16
CA GLY A 155 4.39 -15.33 -28.87
C GLY A 155 4.21 -15.02 -27.39
N THR A 156 4.64 -15.93 -26.49
CA THR A 156 4.56 -15.69 -25.05
C THR A 156 5.50 -14.55 -24.61
N PHE A 157 6.74 -14.52 -25.11
CA PHE A 157 7.65 -13.41 -24.81
C PHE A 157 7.17 -12.08 -25.41
N ALA A 158 6.60 -12.10 -26.62
CA ALA A 158 6.00 -10.92 -27.22
C ALA A 158 4.82 -10.40 -26.39
N LEU A 159 3.93 -11.30 -25.93
CA LEU A 159 2.81 -10.95 -25.06
C LEU A 159 3.31 -10.35 -23.74
N PHE A 160 4.35 -10.94 -23.15
CA PHE A 160 4.98 -10.41 -21.93
C PHE A 160 5.54 -9.01 -22.16
N ALA A 161 6.30 -8.81 -23.26
CA ALA A 161 6.87 -7.51 -23.59
C ALA A 161 5.78 -6.43 -23.78
N VAL A 162 4.73 -6.75 -24.56
CA VAL A 162 3.60 -5.84 -24.76
C VAL A 162 2.92 -5.50 -23.44
N THR A 163 2.69 -6.49 -22.58
CA THR A 163 2.07 -6.25 -21.26
C THR A 163 2.96 -5.37 -20.38
N MET A 164 4.28 -5.57 -20.40
CA MET A 164 5.20 -4.71 -19.66
C MET A 164 5.22 -3.27 -20.19
N MET A 165 5.03 -3.07 -21.49
CA MET A 165 4.86 -1.74 -22.08
C MET A 165 3.55 -1.05 -21.63
N CYS A 166 2.54 -1.81 -21.26
CA CYS A 166 1.29 -1.27 -20.71
C CYS A 166 1.38 -0.94 -19.19
N LEU A 167 2.43 -1.36 -18.50
CA LEU A 167 2.57 -1.14 -17.05
C LEU A 167 2.51 0.34 -16.65
N PRO A 168 3.12 1.30 -17.36
CA PRO A 168 3.02 2.73 -17.02
C PRO A 168 1.59 3.30 -17.14
N SER A 169 0.70 2.61 -17.87
CA SER A 169 -0.70 3.03 -18.02
C SER A 169 -1.60 2.55 -16.87
N VAL A 170 -1.06 1.77 -15.93
CA VAL A 170 -1.80 1.37 -14.73
C VAL A 170 -1.67 2.47 -13.69
N ASN A 171 -2.79 2.97 -13.19
CA ASN A 171 -2.80 3.96 -12.12
C ASN A 171 -2.07 3.43 -10.88
N GLN A 172 -1.41 4.33 -10.17
CA GLN A 172 -0.68 4.03 -8.94
C GLN A 172 -1.41 4.59 -7.73
N GLU A 173 -1.53 3.78 -6.69
CA GLU A 173 -2.08 4.19 -5.39
C GLU A 173 -1.40 3.34 -4.31
N PHE A 174 -0.67 3.98 -3.40
CA PHE A 174 0.10 3.24 -2.39
C PHE A 174 -0.81 2.42 -1.49
N PHE A 175 -1.77 3.08 -0.86
CA PHE A 175 -2.85 2.45 -0.10
C PHE A 175 -4.18 3.14 -0.36
N PRO A 176 -5.27 2.40 -0.56
CA PRO A 176 -6.59 2.98 -0.78
C PRO A 176 -7.18 3.58 0.51
N ASN A 177 -8.13 4.48 0.33
CA ASN A 177 -8.94 4.98 1.43
C ASN A 177 -9.77 3.85 2.07
N SER A 178 -9.96 3.95 3.39
CA SER A 178 -10.77 2.99 4.12
C SER A 178 -12.27 3.17 3.84
N LYS A 179 -13.05 2.11 4.14
CA LYS A 179 -14.53 2.18 4.13
C LYS A 179 -15.10 2.77 5.42
N ARG A 180 -14.33 3.49 6.19
CA ARG A 180 -14.81 4.12 7.41
C ARG A 180 -15.70 5.32 7.06
N PRO A 181 -16.75 5.57 7.85
CA PRO A 181 -17.71 6.64 7.54
C PRO A 181 -17.21 8.04 7.95
N GLU A 182 -16.05 8.15 8.60
CA GLU A 182 -15.54 9.41 9.09
C GLU A 182 -14.94 10.27 7.97
N ILE A 183 -15.27 11.56 8.02
CA ILE A 183 -14.63 12.66 7.30
C ILE A 183 -13.85 13.49 8.33
N ILE A 184 -12.58 13.77 8.06
CA ILE A 184 -11.77 14.67 8.86
C ILE A 184 -11.71 15.98 8.08
N LEU A 185 -12.21 17.06 8.69
CA LEU A 185 -12.13 18.41 8.15
C LEU A 185 -11.11 19.20 8.95
N ASP A 186 -10.07 19.68 8.31
CA ASP A 186 -9.10 20.63 8.85
C ASP A 186 -9.38 22.02 8.26
N VAL A 187 -9.49 23.03 9.11
CA VAL A 187 -9.75 24.42 8.72
C VAL A 187 -8.63 25.28 9.29
N ASN A 188 -7.89 25.95 8.41
CA ASN A 188 -6.81 26.85 8.79
C ASN A 188 -7.17 28.28 8.34
N LEU A 189 -7.26 29.19 9.29
CA LEU A 189 -7.44 30.60 9.05
C LEU A 189 -6.09 31.29 8.76
N PRO A 190 -6.07 32.48 8.18
CA PRO A 190 -4.84 33.26 7.98
C PRO A 190 -4.05 33.41 9.27
N SER A 191 -2.71 33.47 9.15
CA SER A 191 -1.81 33.60 10.29
C SER A 191 -2.15 34.79 11.16
N GLY A 192 -2.23 34.58 12.46
CA GLY A 192 -2.63 35.60 13.44
C GLY A 192 -4.12 35.73 13.68
N ALA A 193 -4.94 34.83 13.08
CA ALA A 193 -6.37 34.77 13.44
C ALA A 193 -6.53 34.41 14.92
N SER A 194 -7.53 34.99 15.58
CA SER A 194 -7.82 34.70 16.97
C SER A 194 -8.62 33.42 17.12
N ILE A 195 -8.52 32.80 18.28
CA ILE A 195 -9.31 31.59 18.60
C ILE A 195 -10.82 31.88 18.55
N GLU A 196 -11.26 33.11 18.84
CA GLU A 196 -12.66 33.52 18.74
C GLU A 196 -13.13 33.51 17.29
N GLU A 197 -12.28 33.94 16.33
CA GLU A 197 -12.60 33.89 14.92
C GLU A 197 -12.67 32.45 14.41
N THR A 198 -11.71 31.62 14.82
CA THR A 198 -11.74 30.18 14.52
C THR A 198 -13.01 29.53 15.06
N LYS A 199 -13.38 29.85 16.30
CA LYS A 199 -14.65 29.39 16.91
C LYS A 199 -15.86 29.85 16.11
N ARG A 200 -15.89 31.09 15.62
CA ARG A 200 -17.01 31.64 14.81
C ARG A 200 -17.15 30.88 13.49
N VAL A 201 -16.05 30.61 12.80
CA VAL A 201 -16.07 29.87 11.54
C VAL A 201 -16.49 28.40 11.78
N MET A 202 -15.89 27.73 12.77
CA MET A 202 -16.22 26.35 13.10
C MET A 202 -17.67 26.18 13.56
N ALA A 203 -18.23 27.12 14.32
CA ALA A 203 -19.64 27.12 14.69
C ALA A 203 -20.55 27.27 13.47
N GLY A 204 -20.22 28.15 12.53
CA GLY A 204 -20.99 28.31 11.30
C GLY A 204 -20.95 27.09 10.37
N ILE A 205 -19.86 26.30 10.39
CA ILE A 205 -19.78 25.02 9.71
C ILE A 205 -20.65 23.97 10.44
N ALA A 206 -20.57 23.91 11.77
CA ALA A 206 -21.36 23.02 12.60
C ALA A 206 -22.88 23.26 12.41
N ASP A 207 -23.30 24.51 12.33
CA ASP A 207 -24.71 24.89 12.08
C ASP A 207 -25.21 24.36 10.71
N ASN A 208 -24.33 24.33 9.69
CA ASN A 208 -24.68 23.77 8.37
C ASN A 208 -24.85 22.24 8.40
N LEU A 209 -24.13 21.56 9.27
CA LEU A 209 -24.20 20.09 9.41
C LEU A 209 -25.34 19.64 10.33
N TYR A 210 -25.82 20.56 11.17
CA TYR A 210 -26.84 20.23 12.17
C TYR A 210 -28.18 19.90 11.51
N GLY A 211 -28.70 18.71 11.83
CA GLY A 211 -30.00 18.23 11.29
C GLY A 211 -29.90 17.50 9.95
N ASP A 212 -28.74 17.37 9.35
CA ASP A 212 -28.55 16.52 8.18
C ASP A 212 -28.64 15.04 8.58
N LYS A 213 -29.64 14.33 8.03
CA LYS A 213 -29.91 12.92 8.34
C LYS A 213 -28.81 11.96 7.85
N ARG A 214 -27.92 12.42 6.99
CA ARG A 214 -26.76 11.65 6.49
C ARG A 214 -25.60 11.63 7.49
N ILE A 215 -25.67 12.50 8.52
CA ILE A 215 -24.64 12.65 9.56
C ILE A 215 -25.16 12.01 10.84
N GLU A 216 -24.41 11.07 11.37
CA GLU A 216 -24.71 10.41 12.63
C GLU A 216 -24.27 11.28 13.82
N SER A 217 -23.06 11.82 13.75
CA SER A 217 -22.49 12.69 14.77
C SER A 217 -21.31 13.50 14.22
N PHE A 218 -20.96 14.58 14.89
CA PHE A 218 -19.72 15.30 14.65
C PHE A 218 -19.14 15.87 15.94
N SER A 219 -17.82 16.03 15.98
CA SER A 219 -17.07 16.65 17.07
C SER A 219 -16.22 17.78 16.51
N THR A 220 -16.27 18.94 17.16
CA THR A 220 -15.56 20.16 16.73
C THR A 220 -14.47 20.50 17.73
N TYR A 221 -13.27 20.74 17.24
CA TYR A 221 -12.10 21.17 17.99
C TYR A 221 -11.70 22.56 17.49
N VAL A 222 -11.42 23.48 18.41
CA VAL A 222 -11.09 24.89 18.10
C VAL A 222 -9.76 25.22 18.77
N GLY A 223 -8.78 25.67 18.01
CA GLY A 223 -7.42 25.92 18.50
C GLY A 223 -6.61 24.65 18.76
N ASP A 224 -7.16 23.50 18.45
CA ASP A 224 -6.55 22.19 18.68
C ASP A 224 -7.10 21.18 17.66
N SER A 225 -6.58 19.97 17.70
CA SER A 225 -7.07 18.84 16.90
C SER A 225 -7.66 17.72 17.77
N ALA A 226 -8.38 16.80 17.15
CA ALA A 226 -8.87 15.61 17.82
C ALA A 226 -7.71 14.81 18.42
N PRO A 227 -7.87 14.23 19.62
CA PRO A 227 -6.89 13.29 20.15
C PRO A 227 -6.80 12.07 19.22
N ARG A 228 -5.64 11.41 19.20
CA ARG A 228 -5.45 10.21 18.38
C ARG A 228 -6.45 9.12 18.77
N PHE A 229 -7.48 8.91 17.96
CA PHE A 229 -8.52 7.89 18.16
C PHE A 229 -8.28 6.63 17.32
N ILE A 230 -7.37 6.69 16.35
CA ILE A 230 -6.95 5.56 15.52
C ILE A 230 -5.46 5.71 15.17
N LEU A 231 -4.75 4.59 14.97
CA LEU A 231 -3.32 4.58 14.65
C LEU A 231 -2.99 5.38 13.36
N LEU A 232 -3.90 5.36 12.41
CA LEU A 232 -3.76 6.00 11.09
C LEU A 232 -4.16 7.49 11.07
N PHE A 233 -4.28 8.12 12.24
CA PHE A 233 -4.56 9.53 12.41
C PHE A 233 -3.47 10.19 13.24
N ASP A 234 -2.83 11.24 12.69
CA ASP A 234 -1.88 12.05 13.41
C ASP A 234 -2.52 13.40 13.78
N PRO A 235 -2.61 13.75 15.08
CA PRO A 235 -3.08 15.06 15.54
C PRO A 235 -2.16 16.18 15.06
N SER A 236 -2.75 17.31 14.66
CA SER A 236 -2.01 18.55 14.39
C SER A 236 -1.58 19.21 15.71
N ALA A 237 -0.54 20.03 15.66
CA ALA A 237 -0.14 20.83 16.81
C ALA A 237 -1.21 21.91 17.13
N PRO A 238 -1.42 22.28 18.40
CA PRO A 238 -2.34 23.33 18.78
C PRO A 238 -1.93 24.68 18.15
N GLU A 239 -2.89 25.37 17.53
CA GLU A 239 -2.73 26.70 16.92
C GLU A 239 -4.07 27.43 16.93
N ASP A 240 -4.10 28.71 17.39
CA ASP A 240 -5.33 29.49 17.54
C ASP A 240 -6.14 29.61 16.23
N GLY A 241 -5.45 29.70 15.09
CA GLY A 241 -6.04 29.76 13.76
C GLY A 241 -6.49 28.42 13.19
N HIS A 242 -6.26 27.30 13.89
CA HIS A 242 -6.62 25.96 13.46
C HIS A 242 -7.92 25.47 14.10
N GLY A 243 -8.80 24.91 13.30
CA GLY A 243 -9.98 24.17 13.75
C GLY A 243 -10.08 22.82 13.06
N GLN A 244 -10.53 21.81 13.77
CA GLN A 244 -10.73 20.49 13.20
C GLN A 244 -12.13 19.97 13.53
N MET A 245 -12.71 19.21 12.60
CA MET A 245 -13.97 18.52 12.82
C MET A 245 -13.86 17.07 12.38
N ILE A 246 -14.34 16.17 13.23
CA ILE A 246 -14.51 14.76 12.89
C ILE A 246 -16.01 14.55 12.67
N ILE A 247 -16.40 14.24 11.44
CA ILE A 247 -17.77 14.06 11.01
C ILE A 247 -17.99 12.58 10.71
N VAL A 248 -18.96 11.95 11.37
CA VAL A 248 -19.32 10.55 11.17
C VAL A 248 -20.60 10.50 10.37
N THR A 249 -20.54 9.95 9.17
CA THR A 249 -21.72 9.78 8.30
C THR A 249 -22.41 8.44 8.57
N THR A 250 -23.67 8.30 8.17
CA THR A 250 -24.47 7.08 8.35
C THR A 250 -23.98 5.91 7.50
N GLY A 251 -23.15 6.15 6.49
CA GLY A 251 -22.56 5.13 5.64
C GLY A 251 -21.60 5.72 4.59
N ASN A 252 -20.84 4.83 3.97
CA ASN A 252 -19.85 5.23 2.95
C ASN A 252 -20.49 5.70 1.64
N ASP A 253 -21.71 5.29 1.37
CA ASP A 253 -22.50 5.64 0.20
C ASP A 253 -22.89 7.13 0.16
N VAL A 254 -23.04 7.75 1.35
CA VAL A 254 -23.38 9.17 1.49
C VAL A 254 -22.15 10.03 1.86
N ARG A 255 -21.06 9.41 2.28
CA ARG A 255 -19.88 10.11 2.79
C ARG A 255 -19.23 11.04 1.76
N ASP A 256 -19.04 10.55 0.55
CA ASP A 256 -18.32 11.30 -0.49
C ASP A 256 -19.19 12.47 -1.01
N ASP A 257 -20.52 12.32 -1.03
CA ASP A 257 -21.46 13.40 -1.35
C ASP A 257 -21.43 14.49 -0.26
N VAL A 258 -21.53 14.09 1.03
CA VAL A 258 -21.43 15.03 2.16
C VAL A 258 -20.12 15.79 2.14
N ARG A 259 -18.99 15.11 1.83
CA ARG A 259 -17.69 15.73 1.71
C ARG A 259 -17.66 16.81 0.64
N SER A 260 -18.11 16.48 -0.58
CA SER A 260 -18.10 17.42 -1.71
C SER A 260 -19.00 18.64 -1.46
N GLU A 261 -20.18 18.44 -0.87
CA GLU A 261 -21.10 19.53 -0.50
C GLU A 261 -20.49 20.42 0.58
N LEU A 262 -19.80 19.82 1.56
CA LEU A 262 -19.11 20.55 2.62
C LEU A 262 -17.95 21.41 2.10
N ASP A 263 -17.12 20.84 1.23
CA ASP A 263 -16.00 21.55 0.60
C ASP A 263 -16.51 22.77 -0.19
N GLN A 264 -17.59 22.60 -0.96
CA GLN A 264 -18.21 23.69 -1.69
C GLN A 264 -18.82 24.76 -0.76
N PHE A 265 -19.55 24.34 0.29
CA PHE A 265 -20.11 25.27 1.26
C PHE A 265 -19.04 26.13 1.92
N ILE A 266 -17.90 25.54 2.30
CA ILE A 266 -16.81 26.27 2.94
C ILE A 266 -16.14 27.23 1.96
N ALA A 267 -15.88 26.79 0.73
CA ALA A 267 -15.30 27.62 -0.31
C ALA A 267 -16.17 28.87 -0.63
N ASP A 268 -17.48 28.70 -0.64
CA ASP A 268 -18.44 29.79 -0.93
C ASP A 268 -18.59 30.76 0.25
N LYS A 269 -18.65 30.26 1.48
CA LYS A 269 -18.99 31.06 2.67
C LYS A 269 -17.75 31.59 3.42
N TYR A 270 -16.65 30.89 3.36
CA TYR A 270 -15.40 31.21 4.08
C TYR A 270 -14.18 31.17 3.14
N PRO A 271 -14.13 32.05 2.11
CA PRO A 271 -13.07 32.02 1.10
C PRO A 271 -11.67 32.30 1.66
N ASP A 272 -11.58 32.96 2.83
CA ASP A 272 -10.32 33.20 3.53
C ASP A 272 -9.83 31.99 4.34
N ALA A 273 -10.70 31.00 4.56
CA ALA A 273 -10.33 29.78 5.27
C ALA A 273 -9.77 28.74 4.31
N ARG A 274 -8.63 28.16 4.65
CA ARG A 274 -8.09 26.99 3.95
C ARG A 274 -8.68 25.75 4.57
N ALA A 275 -9.72 25.22 3.95
CA ALA A 275 -10.34 23.99 4.36
C ALA A 275 -9.80 22.80 3.57
N HIS A 276 -9.60 21.71 4.25
CA HIS A 276 -9.16 20.44 3.67
C HIS A 276 -9.95 19.29 4.29
N THR A 277 -10.69 18.58 3.46
CA THR A 277 -11.38 17.35 3.89
C THR A 277 -10.59 16.13 3.50
N ARG A 278 -10.28 15.27 4.46
CA ARG A 278 -9.56 14.02 4.23
C ARG A 278 -10.30 12.81 4.76
N LEU A 279 -10.03 11.67 4.12
CA LEU A 279 -10.53 10.37 4.54
C LEU A 279 -9.42 9.59 5.25
N ILE A 280 -9.81 8.69 6.13
CA ILE A 280 -8.87 7.79 6.78
C ILE A 280 -8.36 6.79 5.74
N THR A 281 -7.05 6.74 5.51
CA THR A 281 -6.40 5.78 4.62
C THR A 281 -6.26 4.41 5.28
N THR A 282 -5.89 3.39 4.51
CA THR A 282 -5.57 2.05 5.04
C THR A 282 -4.07 1.84 5.24
N GLY A 283 -3.26 2.85 4.94
CA GLY A 283 -1.80 2.89 5.05
C GLY A 283 -1.31 3.99 5.98
N PRO A 284 0.00 4.30 5.97
CA PRO A 284 0.56 5.39 6.76
C PRO A 284 -0.20 6.70 6.56
N PRO A 285 -0.41 7.49 7.62
CA PRO A 285 -1.13 8.75 7.51
C PRO A 285 -0.40 9.73 6.60
N SER A 286 -1.16 10.48 5.83
CA SER A 286 -0.69 11.62 5.04
C SER A 286 -1.71 12.74 5.19
N ASP A 287 -1.23 13.95 5.45
CA ASP A 287 -2.13 15.10 5.66
C ASP A 287 -2.80 15.51 4.36
N TYR A 288 -2.07 15.49 3.24
CA TYR A 288 -2.57 15.80 1.92
C TYR A 288 -2.26 14.68 0.94
N PRO A 289 -3.09 14.47 -0.08
CA PRO A 289 -2.86 13.45 -1.09
C PRO A 289 -1.65 13.75 -1.98
N VAL A 290 -1.36 15.03 -2.24
CA VAL A 290 -0.22 15.49 -3.06
C VAL A 290 0.72 16.33 -2.20
N MET A 291 1.95 15.84 -1.98
CA MET A 291 2.94 16.51 -1.15
C MET A 291 4.33 16.43 -1.75
N PHE A 292 5.02 17.58 -1.77
CA PHE A 292 6.43 17.69 -2.13
C PHE A 292 7.15 18.53 -1.09
N ARG A 293 8.41 18.22 -0.85
CA ARG A 293 9.23 18.90 0.14
C ARG A 293 10.41 19.57 -0.52
N LEU A 294 10.50 20.88 -0.35
CA LEU A 294 11.67 21.67 -0.74
C LEU A 294 12.56 21.90 0.48
N ILE A 295 13.77 21.39 0.42
CA ILE A 295 14.78 21.50 1.48
C ILE A 295 15.86 22.46 1.00
N GLY A 296 16.27 23.41 1.85
CA GLY A 296 17.27 24.40 1.51
C GLY A 296 18.16 24.77 2.69
N GLU A 297 19.07 25.72 2.48
CA GLU A 297 20.01 26.19 3.51
C GLU A 297 19.59 27.53 4.13
N ASP A 298 18.96 28.40 3.33
CA ASP A 298 18.52 29.74 3.74
C ASP A 298 16.99 29.85 3.71
N ASN A 299 16.38 30.43 4.75
CA ASN A 299 14.93 30.52 4.90
C ASN A 299 14.27 31.30 3.75
N LYS A 300 14.84 32.49 3.41
CA LYS A 300 14.26 33.38 2.39
C LYS A 300 14.35 32.77 1.00
N LYS A 301 15.52 32.18 0.70
CA LYS A 301 15.74 31.54 -0.60
C LYS A 301 14.88 30.27 -0.75
N THR A 302 14.71 29.50 0.33
CA THR A 302 13.82 28.34 0.34
C THR A 302 12.37 28.77 0.09
N ALA A 303 11.89 29.83 0.73
CA ALA A 303 10.55 30.37 0.51
C ALA A 303 10.35 30.90 -0.95
N GLU A 304 11.33 31.59 -1.52
CA GLU A 304 11.29 32.06 -2.92
C GLU A 304 11.16 30.85 -3.90
N LEU A 305 11.99 29.83 -3.69
CA LEU A 305 11.99 28.64 -4.54
C LEU A 305 10.70 27.83 -4.36
N ALA A 306 10.19 27.72 -3.14
CA ALA A 306 8.91 27.06 -2.86
C ALA A 306 7.75 27.79 -3.55
N GLY A 307 7.75 29.10 -3.57
CA GLY A 307 6.76 29.89 -4.32
C GLY A 307 6.77 29.56 -5.81
N LYS A 308 7.96 29.48 -6.42
CA LYS A 308 8.10 29.09 -7.84
C LYS A 308 7.61 27.65 -8.09
N ALA A 309 7.91 26.73 -7.19
CA ALA A 309 7.43 25.36 -7.29
C ALA A 309 5.90 25.28 -7.13
N LEU A 310 5.32 26.07 -6.21
CA LEU A 310 3.88 26.17 -6.03
C LEU A 310 3.17 26.69 -7.30
N ASP A 311 3.76 27.69 -7.97
CA ASP A 311 3.22 28.22 -9.23
C ASP A 311 3.24 27.17 -10.37
N ILE A 312 4.24 26.29 -10.39
CA ILE A 312 4.29 25.17 -11.33
C ILE A 312 3.14 24.19 -11.01
N MET A 313 3.00 23.81 -9.73
CA MET A 313 1.98 22.88 -9.26
C MET A 313 0.56 23.38 -9.57
N ARG A 314 0.30 24.70 -9.38
CA ARG A 314 -1.00 25.32 -9.67
C ARG A 314 -1.39 25.34 -11.15
N LYS A 315 -0.44 25.19 -12.06
CA LYS A 315 -0.72 25.11 -13.50
C LYS A 315 -1.30 23.77 -13.93
N ASN A 316 -1.07 22.73 -13.13
CA ASN A 316 -1.63 21.42 -13.43
C ASN A 316 -3.16 21.45 -13.17
N PRO A 317 -3.98 21.09 -14.17
CA PRO A 317 -5.44 21.19 -14.08
C PRO A 317 -6.06 20.25 -13.05
N ASP A 318 -5.37 19.20 -12.63
CA ASP A 318 -5.86 18.20 -11.70
C ASP A 318 -5.54 18.52 -10.24
N ILE A 319 -4.80 19.60 -10.00
CA ILE A 319 -4.47 20.10 -8.67
C ILE A 319 -5.54 21.06 -8.17
N VAL A 320 -5.89 20.93 -6.89
CA VAL A 320 -6.82 21.81 -6.17
C VAL A 320 -6.18 22.20 -4.84
N ASN A 321 -6.51 23.37 -4.30
CA ASN A 321 -6.09 23.85 -2.97
C ASN A 321 -4.57 23.84 -2.74
N ALA A 322 -3.76 24.10 -3.77
CA ALA A 322 -2.31 24.09 -3.63
C ALA A 322 -1.80 25.20 -2.70
N SER A 323 -1.04 24.82 -1.67
CA SER A 323 -0.54 25.69 -0.61
C SER A 323 0.84 25.26 -0.11
N LEU A 324 1.47 26.11 0.68
CA LEU A 324 2.69 25.80 1.43
C LEU A 324 2.33 25.53 2.90
N ASP A 325 3.16 24.73 3.57
CA ASP A 325 3.02 24.47 5.02
C ASP A 325 3.60 25.62 5.86
N TRP A 326 4.52 26.43 5.31
CA TRP A 326 4.89 27.64 6.00
C TRP A 326 3.74 28.63 5.93
N PRO A 327 3.36 29.20 7.09
CA PRO A 327 2.30 30.20 7.14
C PRO A 327 2.71 31.47 6.41
N GLU A 328 1.72 32.27 6.05
CA GLU A 328 1.96 33.61 5.52
C GLU A 328 2.67 34.47 6.54
N GLU A 329 3.42 35.46 6.04
CA GLU A 329 4.02 36.48 6.91
C GLU A 329 2.91 37.19 7.67
N MET A 330 3.07 37.27 8.97
CA MET A 330 2.14 38.01 9.85
C MET A 330 2.80 39.30 10.38
N PRO A 331 2.02 40.37 10.58
CA PRO A 331 2.53 41.55 11.23
C PRO A 331 3.01 41.23 12.65
N SER A 332 4.26 41.47 12.91
CA SER A 332 4.86 41.31 14.24
C SER A 332 5.37 42.65 14.76
N ILE A 333 5.38 42.80 16.08
CA ILE A 333 5.96 43.94 16.75
C ILE A 333 7.34 43.55 17.24
N LYS A 334 8.35 44.18 16.66
CA LYS A 334 9.74 43.94 17.05
C LYS A 334 10.20 44.98 18.04
N LEU A 335 10.68 44.53 19.18
CA LEU A 335 11.24 45.36 20.21
C LEU A 335 12.77 45.25 20.16
N LYS A 336 13.43 46.30 19.70
CA LYS A 336 14.89 46.39 19.71
C LYS A 336 15.32 47.12 20.99
N ILE A 337 15.75 46.32 21.96
CA ILE A 337 16.17 46.87 23.26
C ILE A 337 17.53 47.52 23.13
N ASN A 338 17.64 48.82 23.54
CA ASN A 338 18.88 49.56 23.59
C ASN A 338 19.68 49.11 24.84
N GLN A 339 20.72 48.33 24.62
CA GLN A 339 21.50 47.72 25.69
C GLN A 339 22.25 48.73 26.59
N ASP A 340 22.61 49.89 26.05
CA ASP A 340 23.30 50.92 26.83
C ASP A 340 22.34 51.60 27.80
N ARG A 341 21.15 51.95 27.33
CA ARG A 341 20.09 52.50 28.20
C ARG A 341 19.62 51.52 29.27
N VAL A 342 19.53 50.26 28.91
CA VAL A 342 19.17 49.20 29.86
C VAL A 342 20.18 49.05 30.97
N ARG A 343 21.50 49.14 30.63
CA ARG A 343 22.57 49.11 31.62
C ARG A 343 22.56 50.37 32.51
N GLU A 344 22.38 51.54 31.93
CA GLU A 344 22.27 52.81 32.70
C GLU A 344 21.10 52.80 33.69
N LEU A 345 19.98 52.22 33.29
CA LEU A 345 18.78 52.12 34.10
C LEU A 345 18.85 50.94 35.11
N GLY A 346 19.86 50.07 35.01
CA GLY A 346 20.01 48.92 35.87
C GLY A 346 18.92 47.85 35.64
N ILE A 347 18.45 47.73 34.40
CA ILE A 347 17.36 46.82 33.97
C ILE A 347 17.96 45.49 33.55
N ASP A 348 17.26 44.39 33.89
CA ASP A 348 17.55 43.08 33.34
C ASP A 348 16.58 42.74 32.20
N ASN A 349 17.13 42.29 31.07
CA ASN A 349 16.34 41.89 29.90
C ASN A 349 15.31 40.79 30.21
N TYR A 350 15.64 39.85 31.11
CA TYR A 350 14.72 38.83 31.53
C TYR A 350 13.51 39.42 32.29
N ALA A 351 13.76 40.38 33.21
CA ALA A 351 12.70 41.04 33.93
C ALA A 351 11.77 41.85 33.01
N VAL A 352 12.33 42.51 31.96
CA VAL A 352 11.54 43.19 30.92
C VAL A 352 10.67 42.18 30.17
N SER A 353 11.24 41.10 29.71
CA SER A 353 10.51 40.08 28.96
C SER A 353 9.39 39.45 29.77
N LEU A 354 9.66 39.14 31.05
CA LEU A 354 8.68 38.58 31.96
C LEU A 354 7.52 39.54 32.27
N ASP A 355 7.85 40.82 32.50
CA ASP A 355 6.84 41.85 32.75
C ASP A 355 5.94 42.10 31.53
N LEU A 356 6.52 42.18 30.32
CA LEU A 356 5.76 42.28 29.08
C LEU A 356 4.90 41.05 28.82
N TYR A 357 5.46 39.86 29.01
CA TYR A 357 4.73 38.60 28.88
C TYR A 357 3.53 38.53 29.81
N SER A 358 3.73 38.89 31.07
CA SER A 358 2.65 38.86 32.06
C SER A 358 1.53 39.88 31.74
N LYS A 359 1.87 41.04 31.19
CA LYS A 359 0.90 42.06 30.82
C LYS A 359 0.13 41.77 29.53
N LEU A 360 0.80 41.20 28.52
CA LEU A 360 0.22 40.98 27.19
C LEU A 360 -0.48 39.61 27.10
N SER A 361 0.18 38.57 27.58
CA SER A 361 -0.30 37.17 27.45
C SER A 361 -0.96 36.62 28.72
N GLY A 362 -0.62 37.24 29.86
CA GLY A 362 -1.01 36.73 31.17
C GLY A 362 0.04 35.80 31.80
N TYR A 363 0.17 35.87 33.12
CA TYR A 363 1.14 35.05 33.86
C TYR A 363 0.43 33.96 34.67
N LYS A 364 0.77 32.72 34.41
CA LYS A 364 0.25 31.57 35.17
C LYS A 364 0.89 31.53 36.56
N VAL A 365 0.09 31.75 37.59
CA VAL A 365 0.57 31.83 39.00
C VAL A 365 0.37 30.54 39.78
N ALA A 366 -0.65 29.77 39.42
CA ALA A 366 -0.97 28.52 40.13
C ALA A 366 -1.80 27.60 39.23
N GLU A 367 -2.01 26.39 39.69
CA GLU A 367 -2.93 25.43 39.09
C GLU A 367 -3.87 24.90 40.18
N SER A 368 -5.12 24.68 39.82
CA SER A 368 -6.11 24.07 40.68
C SER A 368 -6.75 22.86 40.02
N TYR A 369 -7.02 21.82 40.79
CA TYR A 369 -7.76 20.66 40.27
C TYR A 369 -9.25 20.89 40.42
N GLN A 370 -9.99 20.76 39.34
CA GLN A 370 -11.45 20.65 39.31
C GLN A 370 -11.84 19.22 38.86
N GLY A 371 -12.05 18.34 39.84
CA GLY A 371 -12.20 16.92 39.52
C GLY A 371 -10.88 16.33 39.04
N ASP A 372 -10.86 15.83 37.83
CA ASP A 372 -9.71 15.29 37.11
C ASP A 372 -9.03 16.31 36.15
N GLN A 373 -9.60 17.51 36.02
CA GLN A 373 -9.06 18.57 35.17
C GLN A 373 -8.14 19.52 35.92
N LEU A 374 -6.97 19.79 35.34
CA LEU A 374 -6.02 20.78 35.80
C LEU A 374 -6.37 22.15 35.20
N VAL A 375 -6.83 23.08 36.03
CA VAL A 375 -7.24 24.43 35.64
C VAL A 375 -6.14 25.43 36.00
N PRO A 376 -5.52 26.12 35.02
CA PRO A 376 -4.51 27.14 35.31
C PRO A 376 -5.17 28.41 35.85
N ILE A 377 -4.55 29.00 36.87
CA ILE A 377 -4.89 30.32 37.41
C ILE A 377 -3.90 31.31 36.82
N SER A 378 -4.38 32.22 35.97
CA SER A 378 -3.54 33.21 35.28
C SER A 378 -3.93 34.64 35.68
N PHE A 379 -2.94 35.47 35.97
CA PHE A 379 -3.13 36.91 36.08
C PHE A 379 -2.88 37.58 34.72
N LYS A 380 -3.84 38.36 34.26
CA LYS A 380 -3.76 39.14 33.05
C LYS A 380 -4.19 40.61 33.32
N LEU A 381 -3.56 41.55 32.68
CA LEU A 381 -3.95 42.97 32.79
C LEU A 381 -5.34 43.14 32.17
N GLU A 382 -6.28 43.75 32.94
CA GLU A 382 -7.60 44.06 32.43
C GLU A 382 -7.50 45.33 31.53
N GLY A 383 -7.92 45.20 30.28
CA GLY A 383 -7.99 46.35 29.36
C GLY A 383 -8.47 45.94 27.98
N LYS A 384 -9.49 46.64 27.46
CA LYS A 384 -9.96 46.48 26.08
C LYS A 384 -8.91 46.83 25.02
N ASN A 385 -7.77 47.44 25.39
CA ASN A 385 -6.82 48.10 24.50
C ASN A 385 -5.37 47.63 24.67
N ALA A 386 -5.12 46.51 25.36
CA ALA A 386 -3.76 45.96 25.52
C ALA A 386 -3.08 45.61 24.18
N ALA A 387 -3.86 45.55 23.10
CA ALA A 387 -3.40 45.32 21.73
C ALA A 387 -3.36 46.57 20.84
N GLN A 388 -3.70 47.79 21.36
CA GLN A 388 -3.56 48.99 20.57
C GLN A 388 -2.14 49.54 20.67
N LEU A 389 -1.46 49.58 19.57
CA LEU A 389 -0.05 49.84 19.38
C LEU A 389 0.46 51.25 19.77
N PRO A 390 -0.32 52.36 19.73
CA PRO A 390 0.13 53.64 20.26
C PRO A 390 0.50 53.60 21.74
N ASP A 391 -0.07 52.64 22.49
CA ASP A 391 0.13 52.57 23.93
C ASP A 391 1.36 51.75 24.34
N LEU A 392 1.96 50.99 23.41
CA LEU A 392 3.08 50.10 23.73
C LEU A 392 4.34 50.88 24.14
N SER A 393 4.63 52.02 23.48
CA SER A 393 5.77 52.86 23.82
C SER A 393 5.64 53.55 25.19
N SER A 394 4.40 53.83 25.60
CA SER A 394 4.08 54.42 26.92
C SER A 394 3.88 53.36 28.02
N MET A 395 3.85 52.06 27.67
CA MET A 395 3.62 50.98 28.61
C MET A 395 4.69 51.01 29.72
N PRO A 396 4.30 51.11 30.99
CA PRO A 396 5.25 51.09 32.08
C PRO A 396 5.77 49.69 32.32
N VAL A 397 7.10 49.53 32.22
CA VAL A 397 7.80 48.25 32.50
C VAL A 397 8.44 48.34 33.88
N HIS A 398 8.24 47.31 34.68
CA HIS A 398 8.85 47.22 35.97
C HIS A 398 10.36 46.92 35.87
N VAL A 399 11.17 47.79 36.46
CA VAL A 399 12.64 47.76 36.33
C VAL A 399 13.34 47.45 37.67
N GLY A 400 12.61 46.87 38.61
CA GLY A 400 13.12 46.57 39.94
C GLY A 400 12.92 47.71 40.96
N ASN A 401 13.02 47.40 42.25
CA ASN A 401 12.88 48.34 43.38
C ASN A 401 11.60 49.22 43.33
N GLY A 402 10.51 48.69 42.80
CA GLY A 402 9.24 49.42 42.67
C GLY A 402 9.21 50.56 41.63
N ARG A 403 10.24 50.66 40.79
CA ARG A 403 10.31 51.67 39.73
C ARG A 403 9.71 51.14 38.42
N TYR A 404 9.04 52.01 37.70
CA TYR A 404 8.47 51.75 36.38
C TYR A 404 9.04 52.77 35.35
N VAL A 405 9.42 52.29 34.17
CA VAL A 405 9.95 53.10 33.08
C VAL A 405 9.14 52.79 31.82
N PRO A 406 8.69 53.79 31.07
CA PRO A 406 8.02 53.54 29.79
C PRO A 406 8.92 52.78 28.81
N LEU A 407 8.35 51.80 28.11
CA LEU A 407 9.07 50.91 27.19
C LEU A 407 9.84 51.69 26.12
N GLY A 408 9.25 52.75 25.55
CA GLY A 408 9.86 53.60 24.53
C GLY A 408 11.10 54.35 24.98
N GLN A 409 11.42 54.40 26.29
CA GLN A 409 12.66 55.04 26.76
C GLN A 409 13.91 54.19 26.53
N PHE A 410 13.74 52.87 26.45
CA PHE A 410 14.87 51.96 26.28
C PHE A 410 14.69 50.91 25.17
N ALA A 411 13.55 50.90 24.44
CA ALA A 411 13.30 50.04 23.31
C ALA A 411 12.78 50.82 22.09
N ASP A 412 13.33 50.53 20.92
CA ASP A 412 12.77 50.97 19.64
C ASP A 412 11.73 49.96 19.18
N ILE A 413 10.55 50.44 18.82
CA ILE A 413 9.41 49.61 18.42
C ILE A 413 9.24 49.74 16.93
N SER A 414 9.32 48.63 16.20
CA SER A 414 9.07 48.55 14.75
C SER A 414 8.04 47.48 14.42
N TYR A 415 7.40 47.68 13.27
CA TYR A 415 6.52 46.69 12.67
C TYR A 415 7.29 45.98 11.57
N GLU A 416 7.34 44.70 11.64
CA GLU A 416 7.96 43.87 10.62
C GLU A 416 7.00 42.70 10.30
N ASN A 417 6.97 42.24 9.05
CA ASN A 417 6.31 41.00 8.72
C ASN A 417 7.28 39.85 8.92
N GLU A 418 6.87 38.87 9.68
CA GLU A 418 7.68 37.69 9.98
C GLU A 418 6.88 36.42 9.76
N ILE A 419 7.56 35.35 9.33
CA ILE A 419 6.99 34.02 9.25
C ILE A 419 6.89 33.47 10.67
N SER A 420 5.70 33.11 11.12
CA SER A 420 5.45 32.67 12.50
C SER A 420 6.10 31.30 12.82
N THR A 421 6.13 30.38 11.85
CA THR A 421 6.64 29.02 12.04
C THR A 421 7.56 28.62 10.91
N ILE A 422 8.75 28.14 11.23
CA ILE A 422 9.74 27.64 10.29
C ILE A 422 9.99 26.17 10.57
N TRP A 423 9.55 25.32 9.67
CA TRP A 423 9.81 23.88 9.75
C TRP A 423 11.24 23.57 9.30
N ARG A 424 11.86 22.60 9.95
CA ARG A 424 13.20 22.12 9.62
C ARG A 424 13.24 20.60 9.61
N ARG A 425 13.95 20.05 8.63
CA ARG A 425 14.26 18.63 8.54
C ARG A 425 15.79 18.47 8.49
N ASP A 426 16.34 17.65 9.37
CA ASP A 426 17.78 17.50 9.51
C ASP A 426 18.51 18.86 9.67
N LEU A 427 17.91 19.73 10.50
CA LEU A 427 18.34 21.10 10.77
C LEU A 427 18.25 22.09 9.60
N LYS A 428 17.86 21.66 8.41
CA LYS A 428 17.71 22.54 7.23
C LYS A 428 16.28 23.06 7.11
N PRO A 429 16.09 24.34 6.74
CA PRO A 429 14.79 24.87 6.40
C PRO A 429 14.08 24.01 5.37
N THR A 430 12.85 23.67 5.65
CA THR A 430 12.08 22.75 4.79
C THR A 430 10.67 23.29 4.64
N ILE A 431 10.23 23.43 3.39
CA ILE A 431 8.86 23.84 3.06
C ILE A 431 8.16 22.72 2.32
N THR A 432 6.99 22.33 2.79
CA THR A 432 6.17 21.34 2.13
C THR A 432 5.12 22.02 1.25
N LEU A 433 5.16 21.71 -0.04
CA LEU A 433 4.09 22.00 -0.97
C LEU A 433 3.03 20.92 -0.81
N ARG A 434 1.79 21.33 -0.62
CA ARG A 434 0.67 20.42 -0.37
C ARG A 434 -0.53 20.81 -1.19
N ALA A 435 -1.28 19.82 -1.68
CA ALA A 435 -2.50 20.04 -2.43
C ALA A 435 -3.44 18.86 -2.37
N ASP A 436 -4.70 19.14 -2.72
CA ASP A 436 -5.69 18.16 -3.08
C ASP A 436 -5.63 17.83 -4.58
N CYS A 437 -6.19 16.72 -4.97
CA CYS A 437 -6.44 16.36 -6.36
C CYS A 437 -7.95 16.34 -6.64
N LYS A 438 -8.32 16.55 -7.90
CA LYS A 438 -9.71 16.42 -8.34
C LYS A 438 -10.24 15.02 -8.09
N ASP A 439 -11.55 14.91 -7.86
CA ASP A 439 -12.21 13.64 -7.70
C ASP A 439 -11.98 12.70 -8.90
N GLY A 440 -11.64 11.45 -8.59
CA GLY A 440 -11.32 10.44 -9.60
C GLY A 440 -9.87 10.44 -10.09
N VAL A 441 -9.04 11.40 -9.70
CA VAL A 441 -7.61 11.42 -9.99
C VAL A 441 -6.85 10.67 -8.89
N MET A 442 -5.96 9.77 -9.29
CA MET A 442 -5.11 9.04 -8.35
C MET A 442 -3.89 9.89 -7.97
N ALA A 443 -3.82 10.27 -6.70
CA ALA A 443 -2.81 11.20 -6.19
C ALA A 443 -1.37 10.74 -6.45
N ASP A 444 -1.07 9.45 -6.22
CA ASP A 444 0.29 8.94 -6.42
C ASP A 444 0.71 8.96 -7.89
N SER A 445 -0.22 8.69 -8.83
CA SER A 445 0.04 8.83 -10.27
C SER A 445 0.31 10.28 -10.64
N LEU A 446 -0.51 11.21 -10.14
CA LEU A 446 -0.35 12.65 -10.35
C LEU A 446 0.98 13.15 -9.77
N MET A 447 1.37 12.68 -8.58
CA MET A 447 2.67 13.02 -7.99
C MET A 447 3.86 12.52 -8.82
N GLN A 448 3.76 11.35 -9.44
CA GLN A 448 4.81 10.85 -10.34
C GLN A 448 4.92 11.71 -11.59
N GLU A 449 3.79 12.09 -12.20
CA GLU A 449 3.74 13.00 -13.35
C GLU A 449 4.35 14.37 -13.00
N LEU A 450 3.85 15.02 -11.95
CA LEU A 450 4.38 16.30 -11.48
C LEU A 450 5.89 16.22 -11.22
N TYR A 451 6.35 15.20 -10.53
CA TYR A 451 7.77 15.07 -10.16
C TYR A 451 8.67 14.84 -11.37
N ASN A 452 8.24 14.00 -12.33
CA ASN A 452 9.07 13.60 -13.45
C ASN A 452 9.01 14.61 -14.60
N ASP A 453 7.84 15.20 -14.85
CA ASP A 453 7.57 16.03 -16.02
C ASP A 453 7.51 17.52 -15.65
N ASP A 454 6.55 17.95 -14.83
CA ASP A 454 6.32 19.37 -14.53
C ASP A 454 7.48 20.00 -13.74
N PHE A 455 8.01 19.29 -12.75
CA PHE A 455 9.16 19.73 -11.96
C PHE A 455 10.54 19.41 -12.57
N ALA A 456 10.63 18.75 -13.72
CA ALA A 456 11.90 18.31 -14.27
C ALA A 456 12.87 19.50 -14.51
N SER A 457 12.39 20.54 -15.17
CA SER A 457 13.17 21.75 -15.44
C SER A 457 13.49 22.55 -14.17
N PHE A 458 12.55 22.61 -13.24
CA PHE A 458 12.73 23.28 -11.96
C PHE A 458 13.81 22.60 -11.12
N LYS A 459 13.78 21.27 -10.98
CA LYS A 459 14.80 20.49 -10.26
C LYS A 459 16.20 20.69 -10.85
N ALA A 460 16.30 20.73 -12.17
CA ALA A 460 17.58 20.98 -12.84
C ALA A 460 18.13 22.40 -12.63
N SER A 461 17.26 23.35 -12.28
CA SER A 461 17.62 24.75 -12.03
C SER A 461 17.89 25.09 -10.56
N LEU A 462 17.69 24.13 -9.64
CA LEU A 462 17.92 24.34 -8.22
C LEU A 462 19.42 24.59 -7.95
N PRO A 463 19.75 25.60 -7.09
CA PRO A 463 21.11 25.81 -6.65
C PRO A 463 21.65 24.66 -5.81
N ASP A 464 22.96 24.56 -5.69
CA ASP A 464 23.60 23.60 -4.79
C ASP A 464 23.08 23.75 -3.35
N GLY A 465 22.82 22.63 -2.69
CA GLY A 465 22.26 22.61 -1.33
C GLY A 465 20.74 22.69 -1.25
N TYR A 466 20.04 22.84 -2.39
CA TYR A 466 18.56 22.82 -2.46
C TYR A 466 18.07 21.59 -3.18
N THR A 467 17.07 20.92 -2.62
CA THR A 467 16.47 19.70 -3.19
C THR A 467 14.96 19.74 -3.12
N LEU A 468 14.30 19.22 -4.16
CA LEU A 468 12.86 18.94 -4.16
C LEU A 468 12.66 17.42 -4.09
N GLU A 469 11.96 16.96 -3.07
CA GLU A 469 11.68 15.56 -2.82
C GLU A 469 10.17 15.32 -2.77
N LYS A 470 9.76 14.07 -3.05
CA LYS A 470 8.39 13.64 -2.77
C LYS A 470 8.18 13.49 -1.27
N ASP A 471 6.96 13.76 -0.79
CA ASP A 471 6.58 13.65 0.60
C ASP A 471 5.27 12.83 0.74
N GLY A 472 4.80 12.62 1.96
CA GLY A 472 3.55 11.92 2.25
C GLY A 472 3.53 10.47 1.76
N SER A 473 2.41 10.06 1.14
CA SER A 473 2.20 8.69 0.65
C SER A 473 3.28 8.23 -0.32
N ALA A 474 3.74 9.11 -1.21
CA ALA A 474 4.75 8.78 -2.22
C ALA A 474 6.14 8.56 -1.61
N GLU A 475 6.55 9.31 -0.59
CA GLU A 475 7.80 9.04 0.15
C GLU A 475 7.76 7.66 0.81
N TRP A 476 6.64 7.33 1.47
CA TRP A 476 6.45 6.03 2.11
C TRP A 476 6.43 4.89 1.09
N SER A 477 5.79 5.10 -0.07
CA SER A 477 5.78 4.16 -1.17
C SER A 477 7.19 3.88 -1.68
N ASP A 478 7.95 4.92 -2.03
CA ASP A 478 9.30 4.80 -2.55
C ASP A 478 10.23 4.08 -1.55
N LYS A 479 10.16 4.42 -0.26
CA LYS A 479 10.94 3.75 0.80
C LYS A 479 10.55 2.28 0.95
N SER A 480 9.26 1.98 0.99
CA SER A 480 8.76 0.60 1.15
C SER A 480 9.15 -0.26 -0.04
N MET A 481 9.01 0.27 -1.27
CA MET A 481 9.43 -0.42 -2.48
C MET A 481 10.94 -0.66 -2.50
N LYS A 482 11.76 0.32 -2.10
CA LYS A 482 13.21 0.16 -1.99
C LYS A 482 13.58 -1.02 -1.09
N TYR A 483 12.97 -1.14 0.07
CA TYR A 483 13.25 -2.24 1.01
C TYR A 483 12.80 -3.60 0.46
N ILE A 484 11.62 -3.66 -0.19
CA ILE A 484 11.17 -4.89 -0.84
C ILE A 484 12.15 -5.31 -1.94
N PHE A 485 12.54 -4.40 -2.83
CA PHE A 485 13.46 -4.73 -3.93
C PHE A 485 14.85 -5.10 -3.44
N GLN A 486 15.32 -4.55 -2.32
CA GLN A 486 16.57 -4.98 -1.68
C GLN A 486 16.53 -6.43 -1.17
N ALA A 487 15.36 -6.95 -0.81
CA ALA A 487 15.19 -8.31 -0.35
C ALA A 487 14.92 -9.32 -1.49
N VAL A 488 14.54 -8.86 -2.70
CA VAL A 488 14.30 -9.72 -3.87
C VAL A 488 15.51 -10.60 -4.23
N PRO A 489 16.77 -10.14 -4.22
CA PRO A 489 17.93 -11.01 -4.47
C PRO A 489 18.03 -12.19 -3.50
N ILE A 490 17.68 -11.99 -2.22
CA ILE A 490 17.65 -13.06 -1.20
C ILE A 490 16.58 -14.09 -1.56
N MET A 491 15.39 -13.64 -1.96
CA MET A 491 14.32 -14.50 -2.46
C MET A 491 14.78 -15.32 -3.66
N ILE A 492 15.38 -14.67 -4.66
CA ILE A 492 15.88 -15.34 -5.87
C ILE A 492 16.92 -16.39 -5.51
N PHE A 493 17.87 -16.06 -4.63
CA PHE A 493 18.89 -17.01 -4.17
C PHE A 493 18.26 -18.24 -3.51
N PHE A 494 17.28 -18.04 -2.63
CA PHE A 494 16.58 -19.15 -1.96
C PHE A 494 15.81 -20.00 -2.96
N VAL A 495 15.08 -19.39 -3.87
CA VAL A 495 14.34 -20.08 -4.94
C VAL A 495 15.29 -20.89 -5.82
N LEU A 496 16.43 -20.31 -6.23
CA LEU A 496 17.44 -21.00 -7.01
C LEU A 496 18.00 -22.21 -6.27
N MET A 497 18.31 -22.06 -4.99
CA MET A 497 18.82 -23.15 -4.13
C MET A 497 17.83 -24.32 -4.11
N VAL A 498 16.55 -24.06 -3.83
CA VAL A 498 15.51 -25.11 -3.80
C VAL A 498 15.36 -25.77 -5.18
N LEU A 499 15.36 -24.98 -6.26
CA LEU A 499 15.24 -25.50 -7.63
C LEU A 499 16.43 -26.39 -8.03
N ILE A 500 17.64 -26.05 -7.66
CA ILE A 500 18.85 -26.86 -7.95
C ILE A 500 18.74 -28.21 -7.25
N PHE A 501 18.33 -28.22 -5.97
CA PHE A 501 18.16 -29.47 -5.22
C PHE A 501 17.04 -30.37 -5.77
N GLU A 502 15.96 -29.77 -6.32
CA GLU A 502 14.83 -30.55 -6.82
C GLU A 502 15.03 -31.03 -8.26
N LEU A 503 15.44 -30.12 -9.16
CA LEU A 503 15.47 -30.40 -10.61
C LEU A 503 16.79 -31.04 -11.08
N GLY A 504 17.89 -30.84 -10.36
CA GLY A 504 19.19 -31.47 -10.57
C GLY A 504 19.90 -31.12 -11.89
N THR A 505 19.28 -30.36 -12.80
CA THR A 505 19.84 -29.98 -14.10
C THR A 505 19.54 -28.54 -14.48
N ILE A 506 20.56 -27.84 -14.99
CA ILE A 506 20.45 -26.44 -15.40
C ILE A 506 19.33 -26.18 -16.44
N PRO A 507 19.13 -26.99 -17.49
CA PRO A 507 18.06 -26.74 -18.45
C PRO A 507 16.66 -26.77 -17.84
N LYS A 508 16.38 -27.66 -16.89
CA LYS A 508 15.07 -27.70 -16.19
C LYS A 508 14.90 -26.51 -15.26
N LEU A 509 15.97 -26.09 -14.59
CA LEU A 509 16.00 -24.88 -13.76
C LEU A 509 15.65 -23.63 -14.59
N ILE A 510 16.24 -23.47 -15.78
CA ILE A 510 15.92 -22.35 -16.68
C ILE A 510 14.44 -22.38 -17.08
N ILE A 511 13.89 -23.56 -17.42
CA ILE A 511 12.47 -23.68 -17.78
C ILE A 511 11.59 -23.23 -16.63
N ALA A 512 11.88 -23.64 -15.40
CA ALA A 512 11.08 -23.29 -14.22
C ALA A 512 11.15 -21.79 -13.91
N ILE A 513 12.35 -21.18 -13.93
CA ILE A 513 12.53 -19.76 -13.60
C ILE A 513 11.86 -18.84 -14.64
N VAL A 514 12.03 -19.14 -15.92
CA VAL A 514 11.48 -18.33 -17.01
C VAL A 514 9.95 -18.25 -16.95
N THR A 515 9.28 -19.25 -16.37
CA THR A 515 7.82 -19.20 -16.22
C THR A 515 7.33 -18.26 -15.12
N GLY A 516 8.14 -18.00 -14.08
CA GLY A 516 7.74 -17.18 -12.94
C GLY A 516 7.15 -15.83 -13.31
N PRO A 517 7.81 -15.02 -14.15
CA PRO A 517 7.31 -13.69 -14.55
C PRO A 517 6.01 -13.71 -15.36
N PHE A 518 5.57 -14.84 -15.91
CA PHE A 518 4.35 -14.86 -16.74
C PHE A 518 3.06 -14.60 -15.95
N GLY A 519 3.10 -14.75 -14.63
CA GLY A 519 2.03 -14.29 -13.77
C GLY A 519 1.74 -12.79 -13.89
N LEU A 520 2.78 -11.99 -14.16
CA LEU A 520 2.64 -10.54 -14.35
C LEU A 520 1.76 -10.19 -15.56
N ILE A 521 1.76 -11.01 -16.61
CA ILE A 521 0.92 -10.79 -17.80
C ILE A 521 -0.55 -10.69 -17.38
N GLY A 522 -1.04 -11.70 -16.66
CA GLY A 522 -2.43 -11.72 -16.21
C GLY A 522 -2.73 -10.66 -15.15
N ALA A 523 -1.80 -10.45 -14.22
CA ALA A 523 -1.96 -9.46 -13.16
C ALA A 523 -2.13 -8.03 -13.73
N ILE A 524 -1.23 -7.59 -14.61
CA ILE A 524 -1.27 -6.25 -15.21
C ILE A 524 -2.51 -6.07 -16.09
N LEU A 525 -2.82 -7.05 -16.95
CA LEU A 525 -4.00 -6.98 -17.83
C LEU A 525 -5.29 -6.89 -17.02
N THR A 526 -5.40 -7.66 -15.92
CA THR A 526 -6.61 -7.64 -15.09
C THR A 526 -6.74 -6.34 -14.30
N LEU A 527 -5.63 -5.78 -13.80
CA LEU A 527 -5.63 -4.46 -13.17
C LEU A 527 -6.10 -3.37 -14.15
N LEU A 528 -5.62 -3.40 -15.39
CA LEU A 528 -6.05 -2.47 -16.45
C LEU A 528 -7.54 -2.62 -16.77
N ILE A 529 -8.02 -3.84 -16.99
CA ILE A 529 -9.43 -4.11 -17.34
C ILE A 529 -10.38 -3.68 -16.20
N THR A 530 -9.99 -3.96 -14.96
CA THR A 530 -10.79 -3.63 -13.78
C THR A 530 -10.57 -2.22 -13.26
N ARG A 531 -9.65 -1.46 -13.89
CA ARG A 531 -9.23 -0.12 -13.47
C ARG A 531 -8.78 -0.06 -12.00
N GLN A 532 -8.22 -1.15 -11.49
CA GLN A 532 -7.66 -1.17 -10.16
C GLN A 532 -6.23 -0.64 -10.19
N PRO A 533 -5.84 0.19 -9.20
CA PRO A 533 -4.49 0.73 -9.14
C PRO A 533 -3.47 -0.35 -8.75
N ILE A 534 -2.24 -0.14 -9.19
CA ILE A 534 -1.10 -0.88 -8.70
C ILE A 534 -0.58 -0.19 -7.44
N GLY A 535 -0.56 -0.91 -6.34
CA GLY A 535 -0.10 -0.39 -5.05
C GLY A 535 0.76 -1.42 -4.33
N PHE A 536 1.15 -1.08 -3.10
CA PHE A 536 2.00 -1.93 -2.26
C PHE A 536 1.49 -3.37 -2.18
N VAL A 537 0.20 -3.55 -1.90
CA VAL A 537 -0.42 -4.87 -1.69
C VAL A 537 -0.50 -5.66 -3.00
N ALA A 538 -0.76 -4.99 -4.14
CA ALA A 538 -0.77 -5.61 -5.46
C ALA A 538 0.63 -6.12 -5.86
N ILE A 539 1.68 -5.35 -5.59
CA ILE A 539 3.07 -5.71 -5.89
C ILE A 539 3.48 -6.96 -5.07
N ILE A 540 3.12 -7.01 -3.80
CA ILE A 540 3.32 -8.22 -2.97
C ILE A 540 2.64 -9.43 -3.61
N GLY A 541 1.38 -9.28 -4.04
CA GLY A 541 0.64 -10.34 -4.72
C GLY A 541 1.33 -10.81 -6.01
N MET A 542 1.84 -9.89 -6.81
CA MET A 542 2.56 -10.22 -8.06
C MET A 542 3.88 -10.95 -7.81
N ILE A 543 4.63 -10.58 -6.78
CA ILE A 543 5.87 -11.27 -6.40
C ILE A 543 5.55 -12.70 -5.94
N ALA A 544 4.57 -12.85 -5.06
CA ALA A 544 4.13 -14.15 -4.55
C ALA A 544 3.60 -15.08 -5.66
N LEU A 545 2.85 -14.51 -6.61
CA LEU A 545 2.34 -15.22 -7.76
C LEU A 545 3.46 -15.85 -8.60
N SER A 546 4.61 -15.19 -8.73
CA SER A 546 5.76 -15.75 -9.45
C SER A 546 6.24 -17.06 -8.84
N GLY A 547 6.28 -17.16 -7.51
CA GLY A 547 6.63 -18.41 -6.80
C GLY A 547 5.64 -19.54 -7.11
N MET A 548 4.36 -19.22 -7.15
CA MET A 548 3.30 -20.21 -7.43
C MET A 548 3.33 -20.72 -8.88
N VAL A 549 3.61 -19.84 -9.84
CA VAL A 549 3.77 -20.23 -11.25
C VAL A 549 4.99 -21.15 -11.42
N ILE A 550 6.10 -20.87 -10.75
CA ILE A 550 7.28 -21.74 -10.73
C ILE A 550 6.94 -23.11 -10.16
N ARG A 551 6.17 -23.20 -9.06
CA ARG A 551 5.68 -24.45 -8.45
C ARG A 551 4.96 -25.34 -9.48
N ASN A 552 4.01 -24.78 -10.23
CA ASN A 552 3.26 -25.51 -11.24
C ASN A 552 4.19 -26.08 -12.33
N SER A 553 5.23 -25.34 -12.71
CA SER A 553 6.23 -25.78 -13.67
C SER A 553 7.11 -26.92 -13.14
N ILE A 554 7.49 -26.88 -11.86
CA ILE A 554 8.27 -27.96 -11.21
C ILE A 554 7.49 -29.27 -11.23
N ILE A 555 6.22 -29.22 -10.82
CA ILE A 555 5.34 -30.40 -10.77
C ILE A 555 5.20 -31.04 -12.16
N LEU A 556 5.11 -30.23 -13.21
CA LEU A 556 5.05 -30.73 -14.58
C LEU A 556 6.39 -31.32 -15.04
N LEU A 557 7.51 -30.66 -14.73
CA LEU A 557 8.87 -31.14 -15.07
C LEU A 557 9.20 -32.44 -14.36
N ASP A 558 8.78 -32.58 -13.11
CA ASP A 558 8.96 -33.83 -12.34
C ASP A 558 8.11 -34.98 -12.92
N GLN A 559 6.88 -34.71 -13.35
CA GLN A 559 6.04 -35.71 -14.03
C GLN A 559 6.66 -36.17 -15.35
N ILE A 560 7.27 -35.26 -16.12
CA ILE A 560 8.00 -35.64 -17.35
C ILE A 560 9.18 -36.53 -17.00
N ARG A 561 9.92 -36.25 -15.93
CA ARG A 561 11.01 -37.09 -15.45
C ARG A 561 10.52 -38.48 -15.10
N GLN A 562 9.46 -38.61 -14.31
CA GLN A 562 8.89 -39.90 -13.92
C GLN A 562 8.46 -40.75 -15.12
N HIS A 563 7.86 -40.14 -16.15
CA HIS A 563 7.48 -40.86 -17.38
C HIS A 563 8.69 -41.30 -18.21
N LEU A 564 9.76 -40.52 -18.24
CA LEU A 564 11.01 -40.91 -18.92
C LEU A 564 11.69 -42.07 -18.18
N GLU A 565 11.73 -42.03 -16.85
CA GLU A 565 12.25 -43.14 -16.03
C GLU A 565 11.41 -44.40 -16.17
N ALA A 566 10.12 -44.28 -16.43
CA ALA A 566 9.22 -45.39 -16.77
C ALA A 566 9.36 -45.92 -18.22
N GLY A 567 10.31 -45.36 -19.00
CA GLY A 567 10.66 -45.85 -20.34
C GLY A 567 9.79 -45.33 -21.49
N LEU A 568 8.98 -44.28 -21.27
CA LEU A 568 8.24 -43.64 -22.36
C LEU A 568 9.18 -42.89 -23.30
N THR A 569 8.75 -42.76 -24.57
CA THR A 569 9.48 -41.90 -25.52
C THR A 569 9.47 -40.43 -25.05
N PRO A 570 10.47 -39.61 -25.35
CA PRO A 570 10.49 -38.20 -24.92
C PRO A 570 9.25 -37.42 -25.34
N TYR A 571 8.70 -37.69 -26.52
CA TYR A 571 7.47 -37.04 -27.01
C TYR A 571 6.25 -37.49 -26.18
N ASP A 572 6.06 -38.79 -25.99
CA ASP A 572 4.94 -39.32 -25.21
C ASP A 572 5.04 -38.90 -23.74
N ALA A 573 6.25 -38.87 -23.17
CA ALA A 573 6.47 -38.41 -21.81
C ALA A 573 6.01 -36.98 -21.62
N VAL A 574 6.32 -36.07 -22.55
CA VAL A 574 5.90 -34.65 -22.46
C VAL A 574 4.37 -34.52 -22.63
N VAL A 575 3.79 -35.15 -23.68
CA VAL A 575 2.35 -35.06 -23.96
C VAL A 575 1.53 -35.65 -22.82
N LYS A 576 1.85 -36.88 -22.41
CA LYS A 576 1.09 -37.57 -21.34
C LYS A 576 1.23 -36.87 -20.01
N SER A 577 2.40 -36.34 -19.68
CA SER A 577 2.59 -35.55 -18.44
C SER A 577 1.73 -34.30 -18.42
N ALA A 578 1.71 -33.54 -19.53
CA ALA A 578 0.90 -32.35 -19.63
C ALA A 578 -0.60 -32.66 -19.53
N VAL A 579 -1.06 -33.70 -20.21
CA VAL A 579 -2.46 -34.12 -20.18
C VAL A 579 -2.86 -34.63 -18.80
N LEU A 580 -2.01 -35.41 -18.13
CA LEU A 580 -2.27 -35.95 -16.79
C LEU A 580 -2.35 -34.80 -15.75
N ARG A 581 -1.48 -33.80 -15.88
CA ARG A 581 -1.43 -32.66 -14.94
C ARG A 581 -2.43 -31.54 -15.24
N PHE A 582 -3.13 -31.60 -16.37
CA PHE A 582 -4.14 -30.60 -16.75
C PHE A 582 -5.23 -30.43 -15.69
N ARG A 583 -5.86 -31.54 -15.29
CA ARG A 583 -6.97 -31.51 -14.32
C ARG A 583 -6.52 -31.02 -12.94
N PRO A 584 -5.43 -31.56 -12.30
CA PRO A 584 -4.94 -31.06 -11.02
C PRO A 584 -4.64 -29.56 -11.05
N ILE A 585 -3.86 -29.11 -12.03
CA ILE A 585 -3.45 -27.71 -12.13
C ILE A 585 -4.64 -26.76 -12.35
N MET A 586 -5.61 -27.16 -13.19
CA MET A 586 -6.83 -26.35 -13.38
C MET A 586 -7.70 -26.32 -12.13
N LEU A 587 -7.80 -27.45 -11.41
CA LEU A 587 -8.61 -27.53 -10.19
C LEU A 587 -7.98 -26.67 -9.08
N SER A 588 -6.66 -26.75 -8.87
CA SER A 588 -5.97 -25.93 -7.90
C SER A 588 -6.11 -24.44 -8.24
N SER A 589 -5.89 -24.05 -9.49
CA SER A 589 -6.07 -22.65 -9.89
C SER A 589 -7.50 -22.13 -9.66
N VAL A 590 -8.52 -22.95 -9.87
CA VAL A 590 -9.91 -22.56 -9.59
C VAL A 590 -10.17 -22.44 -8.08
N THR A 591 -9.65 -23.37 -7.28
CA THR A 591 -9.79 -23.31 -5.80
C THR A 591 -9.09 -22.09 -5.22
N ASP A 592 -7.90 -21.76 -5.71
CA ASP A 592 -7.18 -20.56 -5.32
C ASP A 592 -7.97 -19.30 -5.66
N VAL A 593 -8.47 -19.18 -6.90
CA VAL A 593 -9.31 -18.08 -7.34
C VAL A 593 -10.51 -17.90 -6.41
N LEU A 594 -11.22 -19.00 -6.08
CA LEU A 594 -12.35 -18.95 -5.17
C LEU A 594 -11.95 -18.52 -3.75
N GLY A 595 -10.75 -18.90 -3.29
CA GLY A 595 -10.20 -18.46 -2.01
C GLY A 595 -9.95 -16.95 -1.94
N PHE A 596 -9.64 -16.30 -3.09
CA PHE A 596 -9.41 -14.86 -3.16
C PHE A 596 -10.69 -14.02 -3.35
N VAL A 597 -11.82 -14.61 -3.75
CA VAL A 597 -13.09 -13.90 -3.97
C VAL A 597 -13.53 -13.05 -2.76
N PRO A 598 -13.50 -13.53 -1.50
CA PRO A 598 -13.87 -12.72 -0.35
C PRO A 598 -13.03 -11.45 -0.18
N LEU A 599 -11.76 -11.48 -0.61
CA LEU A 599 -10.84 -10.35 -0.49
C LEU A 599 -11.15 -9.23 -1.49
N ILE A 600 -11.84 -9.52 -2.60
CA ILE A 600 -12.23 -8.52 -3.60
C ILE A 600 -13.17 -7.45 -3.01
N THR A 601 -13.94 -7.80 -1.98
CA THR A 601 -14.90 -6.87 -1.34
C THR A 601 -14.22 -5.84 -0.43
N ASN A 602 -12.99 -6.11 0.01
CA ASN A 602 -12.24 -5.22 0.90
C ASN A 602 -11.29 -4.32 0.07
N PRO A 603 -11.37 -2.98 0.18
CA PRO A 603 -10.52 -2.06 -0.59
C PRO A 603 -9.02 -2.33 -0.45
N PHE A 604 -8.55 -2.62 0.77
CA PHE A 604 -7.14 -2.90 1.04
C PHE A 604 -6.63 -4.13 0.27
N TRP A 605 -7.43 -5.21 0.23
CA TRP A 605 -7.06 -6.48 -0.37
C TRP A 605 -7.43 -6.61 -1.85
N ARG A 606 -8.35 -5.78 -2.33
CA ARG A 606 -8.87 -5.86 -3.71
C ARG A 606 -7.79 -5.84 -4.78
N PRO A 607 -6.80 -4.91 -4.77
CA PRO A 607 -5.76 -4.88 -5.80
C PRO A 607 -4.91 -6.17 -5.82
N LEU A 608 -4.59 -6.73 -4.65
CA LEU A 608 -3.92 -8.03 -4.54
C LEU A 608 -4.78 -9.15 -5.11
N ALA A 609 -6.03 -9.24 -4.68
CA ALA A 609 -6.92 -10.33 -5.08
C ALA A 609 -7.16 -10.32 -6.60
N VAL A 610 -7.41 -9.14 -7.17
CA VAL A 610 -7.64 -8.97 -8.62
C VAL A 610 -6.39 -9.32 -9.42
N SER A 611 -5.22 -8.81 -9.03
CA SER A 611 -3.96 -9.12 -9.71
C SER A 611 -3.59 -10.59 -9.59
N PHE A 612 -3.83 -11.20 -8.42
CA PHE A 612 -3.55 -12.61 -8.19
C PHE A 612 -4.47 -13.53 -9.01
N VAL A 613 -5.77 -13.26 -8.99
CA VAL A 613 -6.77 -14.03 -9.75
C VAL A 613 -6.47 -13.98 -11.26
N GLY A 614 -6.30 -12.79 -11.82
CA GLY A 614 -6.00 -12.64 -13.23
C GLY A 614 -4.65 -13.22 -13.61
N GLY A 615 -3.64 -12.98 -12.77
CA GLY A 615 -2.30 -13.50 -12.95
C GLY A 615 -2.26 -15.02 -12.94
N LEU A 616 -2.92 -15.64 -11.97
CA LEU A 616 -2.95 -17.10 -11.84
C LEU A 616 -3.67 -17.78 -13.01
N LEU A 617 -4.84 -17.28 -13.38
CA LEU A 617 -5.61 -17.87 -14.50
C LEU A 617 -4.83 -17.82 -15.80
N LEU A 618 -4.24 -16.67 -16.12
CA LEU A 618 -3.50 -16.53 -17.38
C LEU A 618 -2.17 -17.25 -17.35
N ALA A 619 -1.43 -17.20 -16.22
CA ALA A 619 -0.18 -17.94 -16.08
C ALA A 619 -0.37 -19.45 -16.13
N THR A 620 -1.47 -19.95 -15.57
CA THR A 620 -1.81 -21.39 -15.66
C THR A 620 -2.05 -21.79 -17.12
N ALA A 621 -2.85 -21.03 -17.85
CA ALA A 621 -3.12 -21.31 -19.26
C ALA A 621 -1.84 -21.26 -20.13
N ILE A 622 -1.02 -20.21 -19.91
CA ILE A 622 0.27 -20.04 -20.62
C ILE A 622 1.24 -21.16 -20.21
N GLY A 623 1.41 -21.42 -18.92
CA GLY A 623 2.37 -22.39 -18.39
C GLY A 623 2.13 -23.80 -18.90
N LEU A 624 0.87 -24.23 -18.98
CA LEU A 624 0.48 -25.53 -19.51
C LEU A 624 0.87 -25.74 -20.99
N LEU A 625 0.98 -24.68 -21.78
CA LEU A 625 1.40 -24.73 -23.19
C LEU A 625 2.88 -24.42 -23.37
N PHE A 626 3.39 -23.46 -22.62
CA PHE A 626 4.75 -22.97 -22.73
C PHE A 626 5.80 -23.96 -22.21
N VAL A 627 5.58 -24.56 -21.05
CA VAL A 627 6.55 -25.51 -20.44
C VAL A 627 6.81 -26.71 -21.35
N PRO A 628 5.79 -27.40 -21.90
CA PRO A 628 6.00 -28.48 -22.86
C PRO A 628 6.72 -28.02 -24.14
N ALA A 629 6.36 -26.85 -24.66
CA ALA A 629 7.00 -26.28 -25.86
C ALA A 629 8.47 -25.95 -25.61
N LEU A 630 8.79 -25.28 -24.50
CA LEU A 630 10.16 -24.92 -24.14
C LEU A 630 11.00 -26.15 -23.82
N TYR A 631 10.45 -27.12 -23.06
CA TYR A 631 11.11 -28.40 -22.80
C TYR A 631 11.46 -29.12 -24.10
N SER A 632 10.48 -29.22 -25.02
CA SER A 632 10.68 -29.87 -26.32
C SER A 632 11.70 -29.13 -27.22
N GLN A 633 11.83 -27.82 -27.07
CA GLN A 633 12.82 -27.01 -27.78
C GLN A 633 14.24 -27.25 -27.23
N ILE A 634 14.41 -27.22 -25.91
CA ILE A 634 15.72 -27.35 -25.24
C ILE A 634 16.26 -28.77 -25.40
N TYR A 635 15.43 -29.79 -25.20
CA TYR A 635 15.84 -31.20 -25.29
C TYR A 635 15.72 -31.80 -26.70
N GLY A 636 15.34 -31.00 -27.71
CA GLY A 636 15.30 -31.44 -29.10
C GLY A 636 14.32 -32.59 -29.35
N VAL A 637 13.16 -32.61 -28.65
CA VAL A 637 12.17 -33.67 -28.77
C VAL A 637 11.67 -33.78 -30.21
N LYS A 638 11.77 -34.98 -30.80
CA LYS A 638 11.33 -35.26 -32.19
C LYS A 638 9.87 -35.72 -32.21
N ILE A 639 9.08 -35.14 -33.10
CA ILE A 639 7.68 -35.53 -33.31
C ILE A 639 7.65 -36.81 -34.14
N PRO A 640 6.91 -37.84 -33.76
CA PRO A 640 6.77 -39.07 -34.54
C PRO A 640 6.24 -38.83 -35.96
N LYS A 641 6.70 -39.61 -36.94
CA LYS A 641 6.35 -39.40 -38.38
C LYS A 641 4.84 -39.50 -38.66
N GLY A 642 4.06 -40.16 -37.78
CA GLY A 642 2.60 -40.32 -37.90
C GLY A 642 1.77 -39.19 -37.34
N GLU A 643 2.39 -38.22 -36.61
CA GLU A 643 1.72 -37.06 -35.99
C GLU A 643 2.23 -35.70 -36.56
N LYS A 644 3.00 -35.75 -37.67
CA LYS A 644 3.42 -34.56 -38.43
C LYS A 644 2.23 -33.97 -39.25
#